data_37c199175a92e915afc131402f5171dd
#
_entry.id   37c199175a92e915afc131402f5171dd
#
_cell.length_a   1.000
_cell.length_b   1.000
_cell.length_c   1.000
_cell.angle_alpha   90.00
_cell.angle_beta   90.00
_cell.angle_gamma   90.00
#
_symmetry.space_group_name_H-M   'P 1'
#
loop_
_entity.id
_entity.type
_entity.pdbx_description
1 polymer ?
#
loop_
_entity_poly.entity_id
_entity_poly.type
_entity_poly.pdbx_seq_one_letter_code
_entity_poly.pdbx_strand_id
1 'polypeptide(L)'
;VALYGGLWAATLIVRNVLPREKQTLGSEGPKGWLLFLTAALAGGLTGFLFFPYSLIVDVSSEHGMIPATNWHVLTFGTPAFLVIMLVAGALHIGLMGRQMSDAHREWWARLGGWLIIYAIAWLFLFLVALYSPYAVQKVFEHYSGHLRTLKISGISAWIVSTGYGVLFGKSAATGGVSATDPLHKKVVNYLARLTPYVFILGLLIALSLLASKIAHELVGLDGSILGLPKAAAFYPWEVPALAIVCLVLAMLISWRVDVNEFSIHYLYRNRLVRCYLGASVENRKPQPFTGFSDADDVPLASLQIPATGTDGVDDRPLPILNTTLNVVRGGELGLQTRKARSFPFTPLCVGFTRPDPGSSDLESCFAPSETLGADRPDSKNGVRLGTATAISGAAVSPNMGFYSAPDLSFLMTVFDVRLGWWLANPAGTIKKWRIGSPTIGFYWLLRELFGTTTDDSEYLYLSDGGHFENLGIYELVRRRCKIIVACDASGDALYGCGDLHNAMERCRVDFGAEIEITADEIGKITPAGAPPRAMAHFATGLIHYTPGNPADDGILIYVKPALQASDSADLLGYSRTNPAFPHDSTVDQWFDESHFENYRALGEAAGRAALGSIRNVIGSLLTIPMGPVGPSPATPVPNKEFVD
;
A
#
# COMPACT_ATOMS: atom_id res chain seq x y z
N VAL A 1 4.76 36.48 -22.02
CA VAL A 1 3.34 36.79 -22.32
C VAL A 1 2.72 35.68 -23.17
N ALA A 2 3.31 35.30 -24.33
CA ALA A 2 2.77 34.27 -25.23
C ALA A 2 2.65 32.91 -24.56
N LEU A 3 3.67 32.48 -23.78
CA LEU A 3 3.66 31.24 -23.01
C LEU A 3 2.61 31.26 -21.89
N TYR A 4 2.46 32.37 -21.18
CA TYR A 4 1.46 32.48 -20.14
C TYR A 4 0.04 32.48 -20.74
N GLY A 5 -0.17 33.17 -21.88
CA GLY A 5 -1.43 33.15 -22.63
C GLY A 5 -1.76 31.75 -23.17
N GLY A 6 -0.75 31.00 -23.68
CA GLY A 6 -0.90 29.63 -24.16
C GLY A 6 -1.28 28.67 -23.04
N LEU A 7 -0.65 28.80 -21.86
CA LEU A 7 -0.97 27.99 -20.67
C LEU A 7 -2.37 28.33 -20.11
N TRP A 8 -2.74 29.58 -20.13
CA TRP A 8 -4.08 30.00 -19.76
C TRP A 8 -5.13 29.41 -20.73
N ALA A 9 -4.88 29.44 -22.04
CA ALA A 9 -5.72 28.78 -23.03
C ALA A 9 -5.78 27.23 -22.81
N ALA A 10 -4.66 26.60 -22.48
CA ALA A 10 -4.62 25.19 -22.13
C ALA A 10 -5.44 24.87 -20.87
N THR A 11 -5.41 25.73 -19.84
CA THR A 11 -6.23 25.57 -18.64
C THR A 11 -7.72 25.73 -18.91
N LEU A 12 -8.12 26.59 -19.84
CA LEU A 12 -9.51 26.70 -20.31
C LEU A 12 -9.96 25.46 -21.07
N ILE A 13 -9.07 24.85 -21.87
CA ILE A 13 -9.34 23.60 -22.59
C ILE A 13 -9.48 22.46 -21.57
N VAL A 14 -8.56 22.33 -20.62
CA VAL A 14 -8.62 21.32 -19.56
C VAL A 14 -9.89 21.48 -18.71
N ARG A 15 -10.28 22.70 -18.37
CA ARG A 15 -11.54 23.00 -17.66
C ARG A 15 -12.78 22.54 -18.44
N ASN A 16 -12.76 22.57 -19.78
CA ASN A 16 -13.86 22.14 -20.62
C ASN A 16 -13.87 20.62 -20.86
N VAL A 17 -12.75 19.93 -20.62
CA VAL A 17 -12.59 18.48 -20.80
C VAL A 17 -12.86 17.71 -19.50
N LEU A 18 -12.65 18.35 -18.33
CA LEU A 18 -13.01 17.71 -17.05
C LEU A 18 -14.53 17.65 -16.88
N PRO A 19 -15.08 16.55 -16.34
CA PRO A 19 -16.51 16.39 -16.15
C PRO A 19 -17.08 17.57 -15.33
N ARG A 20 -18.08 18.22 -15.88
CA ARG A 20 -18.80 19.31 -15.23
C ARG A 20 -19.55 18.75 -14.03
N GLU A 21 -19.00 18.89 -12.85
CA GLU A 21 -19.83 18.94 -11.65
C GLU A 21 -20.81 20.10 -11.82
N LYS A 22 -22.12 19.82 -11.72
CA LYS A 22 -23.18 20.83 -11.90
C LYS A 22 -22.93 21.97 -10.91
N GLN A 23 -22.33 23.04 -11.39
CA GLN A 23 -22.20 24.27 -10.61
C GLN A 23 -23.57 24.92 -10.48
N THR A 24 -24.26 24.64 -9.38
CA THR A 24 -25.34 25.47 -8.86
C THR A 24 -24.74 26.63 -8.05
N LEU A 25 -24.10 27.57 -8.70
CA LEU A 25 -23.71 28.83 -8.07
C LEU A 25 -23.84 29.94 -9.11
N GLY A 26 -24.95 30.68 -8.99
CA GLY A 26 -25.15 31.94 -9.66
C GLY A 26 -24.20 32.99 -9.12
N SER A 27 -23.00 33.09 -9.69
CA SER A 27 -22.19 34.30 -9.64
C SER A 27 -21.63 34.52 -11.03
N GLU A 28 -21.88 35.72 -11.57
CA GLU A 28 -21.24 36.16 -12.80
C GLU A 28 -19.72 36.02 -12.63
N GLY A 29 -19.10 35.14 -13.42
CA GLY A 29 -17.64 35.00 -13.45
C GLY A 29 -16.98 36.33 -13.89
N PRO A 30 -15.71 36.56 -13.52
CA PRO A 30 -15.00 37.78 -13.90
C PRO A 30 -15.05 37.96 -15.41
N LYS A 31 -15.24 39.19 -15.86
CA LYS A 31 -15.32 39.55 -17.28
C LYS A 31 -14.05 39.07 -17.99
N GLY A 32 -14.18 38.36 -19.12
CA GLY A 32 -13.06 37.73 -19.82
C GLY A 32 -11.91 38.65 -20.19
N TRP A 33 -12.23 39.95 -20.50
CA TRP A 33 -11.20 40.94 -20.79
C TRP A 33 -10.32 41.29 -19.58
N LEU A 34 -10.88 41.27 -18.35
CA LEU A 34 -10.14 41.53 -17.12
C LEU A 34 -9.18 40.36 -16.80
N LEU A 35 -9.62 39.12 -16.99
CA LEU A 35 -8.77 37.94 -16.88
C LEU A 35 -7.58 38.02 -17.85
N PHE A 36 -7.84 38.44 -19.09
CA PHE A 36 -6.78 38.60 -20.09
C PHE A 36 -5.80 39.73 -19.71
N LEU A 37 -6.31 40.88 -19.30
CA LEU A 37 -5.50 42.06 -18.93
C LEU A 37 -4.59 41.73 -17.73
N THR A 38 -5.14 41.14 -16.66
CA THR A 38 -4.37 40.78 -15.46
C THR A 38 -3.35 39.68 -15.75
N ALA A 39 -3.67 38.72 -16.61
CA ALA A 39 -2.72 37.70 -17.06
C ALA A 39 -1.58 38.29 -17.90
N ALA A 40 -1.90 39.23 -18.80
CA ALA A 40 -0.90 39.92 -19.62
C ALA A 40 0.04 40.78 -18.75
N LEU A 41 -0.51 41.52 -17.77
CA LEU A 41 0.28 42.30 -16.83
C LEU A 41 1.14 41.43 -15.94
N ALA A 42 0.61 40.33 -15.39
CA ALA A 42 1.36 39.38 -14.57
C ALA A 42 2.51 38.77 -15.35
N GLY A 43 2.25 38.30 -16.58
CA GLY A 43 3.27 37.75 -17.47
C GLY A 43 4.32 38.75 -17.87
N GLY A 44 3.91 40.01 -18.16
CA GLY A 44 4.83 41.08 -18.49
C GLY A 44 5.72 41.50 -17.32
N LEU A 45 5.17 41.67 -16.13
CA LEU A 45 5.93 41.96 -14.91
C LEU A 45 6.90 40.84 -14.56
N THR A 46 6.45 39.59 -14.66
CA THR A 46 7.31 38.43 -14.41
C THR A 46 8.45 38.36 -15.43
N GLY A 47 8.17 38.53 -16.71
CA GLY A 47 9.17 38.60 -17.78
C GLY A 47 10.20 39.71 -17.54
N PHE A 48 9.76 40.89 -17.10
CA PHE A 48 10.64 41.98 -16.74
C PHE A 48 11.54 41.65 -15.53
N LEU A 49 11.00 41.03 -14.49
CA LEU A 49 11.76 40.62 -13.30
C LEU A 49 12.85 39.58 -13.61
N PHE A 50 12.59 38.67 -14.55
CA PHE A 50 13.54 37.64 -14.93
C PHE A 50 14.42 37.98 -16.13
N PHE A 51 14.21 39.14 -16.78
CA PHE A 51 15.05 39.63 -17.89
C PHE A 51 16.52 39.78 -17.51
N PRO A 52 16.89 40.34 -16.31
CA PRO A 52 18.30 40.40 -15.90
C PRO A 52 18.96 39.04 -15.77
N TYR A 53 18.20 37.98 -15.38
CA TYR A 53 18.72 36.61 -15.28
C TYR A 53 19.11 36.07 -16.67
N SER A 54 18.33 36.30 -17.71
CA SER A 54 18.66 35.88 -19.07
C SER A 54 19.92 36.60 -19.60
N LEU A 55 20.08 37.86 -19.29
CA LEU A 55 21.27 38.65 -19.61
C LEU A 55 22.52 38.14 -18.88
N ILE A 56 22.42 37.78 -17.59
CA ILE A 56 23.53 37.21 -16.82
C ILE A 56 23.97 35.86 -17.40
N VAL A 57 23.03 35.01 -17.80
CA VAL A 57 23.32 33.73 -18.43
C VAL A 57 24.02 33.93 -19.79
N ASP A 58 23.56 34.89 -20.58
CA ASP A 58 24.12 35.15 -21.90
C ASP A 58 25.54 35.76 -21.81
N VAL A 59 25.74 36.76 -20.96
CA VAL A 59 27.04 37.37 -20.72
C VAL A 59 28.04 36.41 -20.11
N SER A 60 27.61 35.52 -19.21
CA SER A 60 28.50 34.50 -18.62
C SER A 60 28.88 33.40 -19.60
N SER A 61 28.05 33.12 -20.61
CA SER A 61 28.37 32.18 -21.69
C SER A 61 29.40 32.75 -22.66
N GLU A 62 29.32 34.04 -22.99
CA GLU A 62 30.28 34.72 -23.87
C GLU A 62 31.67 34.87 -23.23
N HIS A 63 31.76 35.04 -21.91
CA HIS A 63 33.01 35.20 -21.19
C HIS A 63 33.60 33.88 -20.69
N GLY A 64 33.06 32.73 -21.03
CA GLY A 64 33.59 31.41 -20.66
C GLY A 64 33.50 31.08 -19.16
N MET A 65 32.77 31.89 -18.38
CA MET A 65 32.58 31.67 -16.93
C MET A 65 31.61 30.52 -16.64
N ILE A 66 30.70 30.23 -17.57
CA ILE A 66 29.84 29.04 -17.50
C ILE A 66 30.08 28.30 -18.81
N PRO A 67 30.58 27.04 -18.77
CA PRO A 67 30.67 26.25 -19.99
C PRO A 67 29.28 26.20 -20.63
N ALA A 68 29.19 26.55 -21.90
CA ALA A 68 27.94 26.49 -22.68
C ALA A 68 27.50 25.04 -22.92
N THR A 69 27.32 24.28 -21.87
CA THR A 69 26.90 22.89 -21.90
C THR A 69 25.39 22.85 -21.69
N ASN A 70 24.67 22.27 -22.64
CA ASN A 70 23.22 22.15 -22.65
C ASN A 70 22.62 21.55 -21.36
N TRP A 71 23.41 20.89 -20.55
CA TRP A 71 22.96 20.25 -19.31
C TRP A 71 22.77 21.21 -18.13
N HIS A 72 23.49 22.35 -18.05
CA HIS A 72 23.13 23.40 -17.11
C HIS A 72 21.73 23.95 -17.42
N VAL A 73 21.47 24.15 -18.71
CA VAL A 73 20.14 24.59 -19.17
C VAL A 73 19.08 23.54 -18.87
N LEU A 74 19.36 22.25 -19.11
CA LEU A 74 18.45 21.15 -18.76
C LEU A 74 18.19 21.05 -17.27
N THR A 75 19.23 21.20 -16.44
CA THR A 75 19.13 21.04 -14.97
C THR A 75 18.38 22.22 -14.35
N PHE A 76 18.74 23.46 -14.71
CA PHE A 76 18.25 24.66 -14.04
C PHE A 76 17.17 25.39 -14.82
N GLY A 77 17.12 25.25 -16.14
CA GLY A 77 16.17 25.96 -17.00
C GLY A 77 14.73 25.57 -16.75
N THR A 78 14.43 24.28 -16.68
CA THR A 78 13.07 23.79 -16.40
C THR A 78 12.58 24.20 -15.02
N PRO A 79 13.31 24.03 -13.91
CA PRO A 79 12.92 24.55 -12.61
C PRO A 79 12.72 26.07 -12.60
N ALA A 80 13.63 26.81 -13.24
CA ALA A 80 13.49 28.27 -13.36
C ALA A 80 12.21 28.65 -14.09
N PHE A 81 11.87 27.98 -15.19
CA PHE A 81 10.62 28.18 -15.91
C PHE A 81 9.39 27.90 -15.04
N LEU A 82 9.39 26.82 -14.27
CA LEU A 82 8.29 26.48 -13.36
C LEU A 82 8.14 27.54 -12.24
N VAL A 83 9.25 28.07 -11.72
CA VAL A 83 9.25 29.16 -10.73
C VAL A 83 8.70 30.46 -11.37
N ILE A 84 9.09 30.78 -12.60
CA ILE A 84 8.55 31.93 -13.35
C ILE A 84 7.03 31.82 -13.49
N MET A 85 6.54 30.63 -13.82
CA MET A 85 5.10 30.37 -13.90
C MET A 85 4.41 30.53 -12.55
N LEU A 86 5.01 30.06 -11.47
CA LEU A 86 4.48 30.21 -10.11
C LEU A 86 4.36 31.70 -9.73
N VAL A 87 5.40 32.49 -10.00
CA VAL A 87 5.40 33.93 -9.73
C VAL A 87 4.35 34.63 -10.56
N ALA A 88 4.25 34.31 -11.85
CA ALA A 88 3.22 34.88 -12.74
C ALA A 88 1.80 34.54 -12.25
N GLY A 89 1.57 33.30 -11.80
CA GLY A 89 0.29 32.88 -11.20
C GLY A 89 -0.03 33.65 -9.92
N ALA A 90 0.94 33.82 -9.04
CA ALA A 90 0.77 34.59 -7.79
C ALA A 90 0.44 36.07 -8.06
N LEU A 91 1.14 36.69 -9.01
CA LEU A 91 0.85 38.07 -9.44
C LEU A 91 -0.53 38.17 -10.07
N HIS A 92 -0.94 37.23 -10.91
CA HIS A 92 -2.28 37.18 -11.50
C HIS A 92 -3.37 37.15 -10.42
N ILE A 93 -3.23 36.26 -9.41
CA ILE A 93 -4.14 36.18 -8.27
C ILE A 93 -4.23 37.55 -7.54
N GLY A 94 -3.09 38.16 -7.28
CA GLY A 94 -3.01 39.45 -6.63
C GLY A 94 -3.70 40.58 -7.44
N LEU A 95 -3.46 40.64 -8.74
CA LEU A 95 -4.06 41.64 -9.64
C LEU A 95 -5.57 41.45 -9.83
N MET A 96 -6.08 40.22 -9.76
CA MET A 96 -7.51 39.91 -9.80
C MET A 96 -8.24 40.35 -8.51
N GLY A 97 -7.55 40.35 -7.39
CA GLY A 97 -8.06 40.81 -6.10
C GLY A 97 -9.40 40.16 -5.70
N ARG A 98 -10.39 40.98 -5.39
CA ARG A 98 -11.74 40.54 -4.96
C ARG A 98 -12.58 39.91 -6.07
N GLN A 99 -12.18 40.00 -7.32
CA GLN A 99 -12.92 39.45 -8.46
C GLN A 99 -12.62 37.99 -8.74
N MET A 100 -11.63 37.40 -8.06
CA MET A 100 -11.32 35.99 -8.18
C MET A 100 -12.13 35.20 -7.14
N SER A 101 -12.91 34.21 -7.61
CA SER A 101 -13.64 33.30 -6.71
C SER A 101 -12.69 32.40 -5.91
N ASP A 102 -13.16 31.92 -4.75
CA ASP A 102 -12.38 31.03 -3.88
C ASP A 102 -12.00 29.74 -4.57
N ALA A 103 -12.88 29.18 -5.40
CA ALA A 103 -12.59 27.99 -6.21
C ALA A 103 -11.41 28.19 -7.17
N HIS A 104 -11.31 29.39 -7.80
CA HIS A 104 -10.17 29.68 -8.67
C HIS A 104 -8.88 29.91 -7.89
N ARG A 105 -8.96 30.52 -6.69
CA ARG A 105 -7.80 30.68 -5.81
C ARG A 105 -7.26 29.32 -5.36
N GLU A 106 -8.14 28.44 -4.95
CA GLU A 106 -7.75 27.08 -4.54
C GLU A 106 -7.13 26.30 -5.69
N TRP A 107 -7.70 26.39 -6.89
CA TRP A 107 -7.14 25.76 -8.09
C TRP A 107 -5.70 26.23 -8.37
N TRP A 108 -5.47 27.55 -8.34
CA TRP A 108 -4.12 28.11 -8.52
C TRP A 108 -3.17 27.73 -7.41
N ALA A 109 -3.63 27.67 -6.16
CA ALA A 109 -2.82 27.24 -5.03
C ALA A 109 -2.37 25.79 -5.18
N ARG A 110 -3.28 24.91 -5.59
CA ARG A 110 -2.96 23.49 -5.88
C ARG A 110 -1.99 23.36 -7.04
N LEU A 111 -2.21 24.08 -8.13
CA LEU A 111 -1.28 24.10 -9.27
C LEU A 111 0.10 24.60 -8.82
N GLY A 112 0.17 25.67 -8.03
CA GLY A 112 1.41 26.19 -7.48
C GLY A 112 2.17 25.16 -6.65
N GLY A 113 1.46 24.41 -5.81
CA GLY A 113 2.05 23.30 -5.05
C GLY A 113 2.67 22.23 -5.96
N TRP A 114 1.98 21.83 -7.02
CA TRP A 114 2.52 20.88 -8.00
C TRP A 114 3.72 21.43 -8.77
N LEU A 115 3.71 22.70 -9.16
CA LEU A 115 4.85 23.33 -9.84
C LEU A 115 6.10 23.32 -8.96
N ILE A 116 5.98 23.56 -7.65
CA ILE A 116 7.08 23.48 -6.70
C ILE A 116 7.61 22.05 -6.61
N ILE A 117 6.71 21.07 -6.43
CA ILE A 117 7.09 19.66 -6.34
C ILE A 117 7.85 19.22 -7.59
N TYR A 118 7.33 19.54 -8.78
CA TYR A 118 7.98 19.19 -10.05
C TYR A 118 9.32 19.93 -10.24
N ALA A 119 9.43 21.19 -9.84
CA ALA A 119 10.68 21.93 -9.92
C ALA A 119 11.77 21.31 -9.04
N ILE A 120 11.43 20.95 -7.79
CA ILE A 120 12.36 20.30 -6.85
C ILE A 120 12.73 18.90 -7.34
N ALA A 121 11.74 18.08 -7.76
CA ALA A 121 11.97 16.73 -8.27
C ALA A 121 12.86 16.75 -9.53
N TRP A 122 12.60 17.65 -10.46
CA TRP A 122 13.42 17.83 -11.66
C TRP A 122 14.85 18.21 -11.31
N LEU A 123 15.00 19.23 -10.44
CA LEU A 123 16.32 19.69 -10.00
C LEU A 123 17.11 18.55 -9.36
N PHE A 124 16.51 17.81 -8.43
CA PHE A 124 17.13 16.69 -7.75
C PHE A 124 17.55 15.58 -8.73
N LEU A 125 16.64 15.13 -9.60
CA LEU A 125 16.90 14.07 -10.56
C LEU A 125 18.02 14.44 -11.53
N PHE A 126 17.99 15.65 -12.09
CA PHE A 126 18.99 16.10 -13.04
C PHE A 126 20.34 16.38 -12.39
N LEU A 127 20.38 16.92 -11.16
CA LEU A 127 21.60 17.04 -10.40
C LEU A 127 22.23 15.67 -10.16
N VAL A 128 21.47 14.69 -9.73
CA VAL A 128 21.99 13.33 -9.51
C VAL A 128 22.39 12.68 -10.83
N ALA A 129 21.54 12.73 -11.86
CA ALA A 129 21.80 12.05 -13.13
C ALA A 129 23.00 12.61 -13.89
N LEU A 130 23.18 13.92 -13.92
CA LEU A 130 24.21 14.55 -14.74
C LEU A 130 25.50 14.84 -13.97
N TYR A 131 25.40 15.20 -12.67
CA TYR A 131 26.58 15.63 -11.91
C TYR A 131 27.20 14.53 -11.06
N SER A 132 26.48 13.43 -10.75
CA SER A 132 27.04 12.36 -9.92
C SER A 132 28.23 11.63 -10.58
N PRO A 133 28.26 11.32 -11.89
CA PRO A 133 29.43 10.72 -12.51
C PRO A 133 30.69 11.61 -12.36
N TYR A 134 30.52 12.91 -12.56
CA TYR A 134 31.60 13.89 -12.39
C TYR A 134 32.08 13.98 -10.94
N ALA A 135 31.15 14.09 -10.00
CA ALA A 135 31.48 14.16 -8.58
C ALA A 135 32.22 12.91 -8.10
N VAL A 136 31.74 11.73 -8.52
CA VAL A 136 32.38 10.44 -8.20
C VAL A 136 33.78 10.37 -8.79
N GLN A 137 33.97 10.78 -10.06
CA GLN A 137 35.29 10.81 -10.69
C GLN A 137 36.25 11.75 -9.94
N LYS A 138 35.83 12.98 -9.60
CA LYS A 138 36.65 13.95 -8.86
C LYS A 138 37.04 13.43 -7.47
N VAL A 139 36.12 12.79 -6.76
CA VAL A 139 36.43 12.15 -5.47
C VAL A 139 37.46 11.04 -5.66
N PHE A 140 37.34 10.24 -6.71
CA PHE A 140 38.30 9.18 -6.99
C PHE A 140 39.69 9.72 -7.40
N GLU A 141 39.75 10.78 -8.16
CA GLU A 141 41.03 11.43 -8.52
C GLU A 141 41.74 11.99 -7.29
N HIS A 142 40.97 12.61 -6.38
CA HIS A 142 41.54 13.22 -5.14
C HIS A 142 42.05 12.18 -4.14
N TYR A 143 41.40 11.01 -4.03
CA TYR A 143 41.71 9.95 -3.07
C TYR A 143 42.41 8.74 -3.69
N SER A 144 43.15 8.90 -4.81
CA SER A 144 43.77 7.83 -5.59
C SER A 144 44.62 6.82 -4.82
N GLY A 145 45.22 7.20 -3.66
CA GLY A 145 46.04 6.33 -2.83
C GLY A 145 45.28 5.31 -1.95
N HIS A 146 44.01 5.51 -1.64
CA HIS A 146 43.18 4.66 -0.76
C HIS A 146 41.97 4.01 -1.46
N LEU A 147 41.98 4.00 -2.74
CA LEU A 147 40.82 3.70 -3.62
C LEU A 147 40.24 2.30 -3.48
N ARG A 148 41.08 1.28 -3.23
CA ARG A 148 40.59 -0.11 -3.16
C ARG A 148 39.76 -0.33 -1.88
N THR A 149 40.20 0.22 -0.78
CA THR A 149 39.50 0.08 0.52
C THR A 149 38.22 0.92 0.53
N LEU A 150 38.23 2.14 -0.02
CA LEU A 150 37.04 3.01 -0.11
C LEU A 150 35.95 2.45 -1.05
N LYS A 151 36.31 1.83 -2.17
CA LYS A 151 35.35 1.21 -3.08
C LYS A 151 34.62 0.05 -2.44
N ILE A 152 35.36 -0.85 -1.78
CA ILE A 152 34.78 -2.06 -1.16
C ILE A 152 33.97 -1.69 0.07
N SER A 153 34.52 -0.84 0.97
CA SER A 153 33.83 -0.45 2.20
C SER A 153 32.60 0.42 1.95
N GLY A 154 32.64 1.34 0.97
CA GLY A 154 31.50 2.18 0.62
C GLY A 154 30.34 1.40 0.03
N ILE A 155 30.61 0.50 -0.92
CA ILE A 155 29.58 -0.37 -1.51
C ILE A 155 29.03 -1.35 -0.48
N SER A 156 29.90 -1.94 0.34
CA SER A 156 29.49 -2.86 1.40
C SER A 156 28.62 -2.17 2.44
N ALA A 157 29.01 -0.97 2.89
CA ALA A 157 28.22 -0.17 3.84
C ALA A 157 26.86 0.22 3.26
N TRP A 158 26.81 0.58 1.98
CA TRP A 158 25.57 0.90 1.28
C TRP A 158 24.64 -0.32 1.16
N ILE A 159 25.15 -1.51 0.79
CA ILE A 159 24.38 -2.75 0.71
C ILE A 159 23.88 -3.17 2.10
N VAL A 160 24.74 -3.14 3.12
CA VAL A 160 24.38 -3.52 4.49
C VAL A 160 23.33 -2.56 5.08
N SER A 161 23.51 -1.25 4.92
CA SER A 161 22.53 -0.25 5.40
C SER A 161 21.17 -0.41 4.71
N THR A 162 21.19 -0.75 3.41
CA THR A 162 19.99 -1.02 2.64
C THR A 162 19.28 -2.29 3.11
N GLY A 163 20.02 -3.38 3.25
CA GLY A 163 19.49 -4.64 3.78
C GLY A 163 18.87 -4.46 5.17
N TYR A 164 19.54 -3.72 6.04
CA TYR A 164 19.02 -3.37 7.35
C TYR A 164 17.73 -2.55 7.27
N GLY A 165 17.66 -1.53 6.42
CA GLY A 165 16.48 -0.69 6.25
C GLY A 165 15.27 -1.45 5.69
N VAL A 166 15.48 -2.37 4.75
CA VAL A 166 14.42 -3.21 4.17
C VAL A 166 13.89 -4.22 5.19
N LEU A 167 14.79 -4.86 5.94
CA LEU A 167 14.42 -5.93 6.88
C LEU A 167 13.86 -5.39 8.21
N PHE A 168 14.39 -4.30 8.71
CA PHE A 168 14.09 -3.78 10.05
C PHE A 168 13.29 -2.47 10.06
N GLY A 169 13.13 -1.79 8.94
CA GLY A 169 12.38 -0.53 8.84
C GLY A 169 10.91 -0.68 9.32
N LYS A 170 10.30 -1.83 9.12
CA LYS A 170 8.95 -2.16 9.57
C LYS A 170 8.88 -2.38 11.09
N SER A 171 9.87 -3.07 11.68
CA SER A 171 9.93 -3.29 13.14
C SER A 171 10.11 -1.99 13.93
N ALA A 172 10.82 -1.03 13.39
CA ALA A 172 10.98 0.29 13.98
C ALA A 172 9.68 1.13 13.92
N ALA A 173 8.89 0.96 12.86
CA ALA A 173 7.60 1.65 12.70
C ALA A 173 6.49 1.04 13.59
N THR A 174 6.56 -0.26 13.88
CA THR A 174 5.55 -0.98 14.69
C THR A 174 5.91 -1.15 16.18
N GLY A 175 6.99 -0.53 16.65
CA GLY A 175 7.30 -0.48 18.09
C GLY A 175 8.02 -1.72 18.66
N GLY A 176 8.45 -2.68 17.84
CA GLY A 176 8.97 -3.99 18.26
C GLY A 176 10.44 -4.06 18.70
N VAL A 177 11.14 -2.95 18.95
CA VAL A 177 12.52 -3.01 19.46
C VAL A 177 12.54 -2.75 20.97
N SER A 178 12.73 -3.80 21.74
CA SER A 178 13.00 -3.75 23.18
C SER A 178 14.42 -3.28 23.43
N ALA A 179 14.66 -1.97 23.37
CA ALA A 179 15.90 -1.37 23.82
C ALA A 179 15.64 -0.57 25.09
N THR A 180 16.41 -0.85 26.11
CA THR A 180 16.30 -0.24 27.47
C THR A 180 16.74 1.22 27.52
N ASP A 181 17.46 1.72 26.50
CA ASP A 181 17.94 3.10 26.44
C ASP A 181 17.10 3.95 25.47
N PRO A 182 16.41 5.01 25.95
CA PRO A 182 15.57 5.87 25.12
C PRO A 182 16.36 6.65 24.05
N LEU A 183 17.63 6.93 24.27
CA LEU A 183 18.47 7.63 23.29
C LEU A 183 18.85 6.72 22.13
N HIS A 184 19.26 5.48 22.42
CA HIS A 184 19.58 4.47 21.42
C HIS A 184 18.35 4.16 20.52
N LYS A 185 17.16 4.05 21.11
CA LYS A 185 15.91 3.84 20.38
C LYS A 185 15.60 4.99 19.42
N LYS A 186 15.82 6.25 19.84
CA LYS A 186 15.63 7.43 18.98
C LYS A 186 16.62 7.44 17.80
N VAL A 187 17.89 7.13 18.04
CA VAL A 187 18.93 7.09 17.01
C VAL A 187 18.65 5.99 15.99
N VAL A 188 18.32 4.77 16.44
CA VAL A 188 17.99 3.65 15.55
C VAL A 188 16.75 3.97 14.70
N ASN A 189 15.71 4.53 15.28
CA ASN A 189 14.51 4.94 14.54
C ASN A 189 14.79 6.05 13.51
N TYR A 190 15.68 7.00 13.85
CA TYR A 190 16.08 8.05 12.91
C TYR A 190 16.90 7.49 11.74
N LEU A 191 17.86 6.61 12.04
CA LEU A 191 18.65 5.92 11.01
C LEU A 191 17.77 5.04 10.12
N ALA A 192 16.84 4.29 10.69
CA ALA A 192 15.90 3.47 9.92
C ALA A 192 15.07 4.32 8.95
N ARG A 193 14.62 5.51 9.37
CA ARG A 193 13.90 6.45 8.49
C ARG A 193 14.78 7.06 7.40
N LEU A 194 16.07 7.23 7.64
CA LEU A 194 17.00 7.83 6.68
C LEU A 194 17.49 6.81 5.63
N THR A 195 17.57 5.54 6.00
CA THR A 195 18.09 4.46 5.14
C THR A 195 17.46 4.38 3.75
N PRO A 196 16.14 4.48 3.57
CA PRO A 196 15.52 4.47 2.24
C PRO A 196 16.03 5.57 1.33
N TYR A 197 16.19 6.77 1.86
CA TYR A 197 16.66 7.93 1.08
C TYR A 197 18.14 7.79 0.67
N VAL A 198 18.99 7.29 1.58
CA VAL A 198 20.39 6.98 1.27
C VAL A 198 20.50 5.92 0.18
N PHE A 199 19.64 4.90 0.26
CA PHE A 199 19.60 3.86 -0.76
C PHE A 199 19.15 4.40 -2.11
N ILE A 200 18.05 5.17 -2.17
CA ILE A 200 17.55 5.78 -3.40
C ILE A 200 18.61 6.64 -4.06
N LEU A 201 19.28 7.48 -3.28
CA LEU A 201 20.37 8.31 -3.78
C LEU A 201 21.52 7.47 -4.34
N GLY A 202 21.96 6.45 -3.62
CA GLY A 202 23.01 5.53 -4.08
C GLY A 202 22.62 4.77 -5.35
N LEU A 203 21.37 4.31 -5.44
CA LEU A 203 20.84 3.64 -6.65
C LEU A 203 20.82 4.58 -7.84
N LEU A 204 20.34 5.80 -7.69
CA LEU A 204 20.33 6.81 -8.75
C LEU A 204 21.73 7.14 -9.23
N ILE A 205 22.70 7.27 -8.31
CA ILE A 205 24.11 7.45 -8.65
C ILE A 205 24.65 6.24 -9.42
N ALA A 206 24.38 5.02 -8.97
CA ALA A 206 24.82 3.80 -9.63
C ALA A 206 24.23 3.66 -11.05
N LEU A 207 22.94 3.95 -11.21
CA LEU A 207 22.26 3.95 -12.51
C LEU A 207 22.81 5.03 -13.43
N SER A 208 23.11 6.22 -12.91
CA SER A 208 23.74 7.30 -13.69
C SER A 208 25.12 6.91 -14.19
N LEU A 209 25.96 6.30 -13.32
CA LEU A 209 27.28 5.79 -13.70
C LEU A 209 27.18 4.68 -14.76
N LEU A 210 26.23 3.76 -14.60
CA LEU A 210 25.99 2.69 -15.57
C LEU A 210 25.51 3.25 -16.91
N ALA A 211 24.56 4.17 -16.90
CA ALA A 211 24.05 4.82 -18.11
C ALA A 211 25.14 5.60 -18.83
N SER A 212 25.99 6.32 -18.09
CA SER A 212 27.16 7.03 -18.64
C SER A 212 28.15 6.07 -19.30
N LYS A 213 28.43 4.92 -18.66
CA LYS A 213 29.32 3.89 -19.21
C LYS A 213 28.73 3.25 -20.48
N ILE A 214 27.46 2.91 -20.47
CA ILE A 214 26.76 2.34 -21.63
C ILE A 214 26.76 3.33 -22.80
N ALA A 215 26.46 4.61 -22.54
CA ALA A 215 26.50 5.66 -23.54
C ALA A 215 27.91 5.81 -24.16
N HIS A 216 28.95 5.76 -23.32
CA HIS A 216 30.34 5.83 -23.78
C HIS A 216 30.72 4.63 -24.67
N GLU A 217 30.38 3.41 -24.26
CA GLU A 217 30.78 2.19 -25.00
C GLU A 217 29.93 1.95 -26.27
N LEU A 218 28.61 2.23 -26.23
CA LEU A 218 27.72 1.93 -27.38
C LEU A 218 27.65 3.06 -28.40
N VAL A 219 27.78 4.32 -27.96
CA VAL A 219 27.56 5.49 -28.83
C VAL A 219 28.89 6.18 -29.16
N GLY A 220 30.01 5.68 -28.63
CA GLY A 220 31.35 6.26 -28.87
C GLY A 220 31.49 7.69 -28.34
N LEU A 221 30.65 8.03 -27.35
CA LEU A 221 30.69 9.33 -26.68
C LEU A 221 31.92 9.35 -25.76
N ASP A 222 33.04 9.85 -26.29
CA ASP A 222 34.23 10.12 -25.49
C ASP A 222 33.84 10.92 -24.25
N GLY A 223 34.45 10.61 -23.09
CA GLY A 223 34.12 11.12 -21.76
C GLY A 223 34.07 12.64 -21.56
N SER A 224 34.03 13.39 -22.63
CA SER A 224 33.88 14.84 -22.73
C SER A 224 32.47 15.37 -22.43
N ILE A 225 31.48 14.50 -22.12
CA ILE A 225 30.16 14.91 -21.61
C ILE A 225 30.30 15.76 -20.33
N LEU A 226 31.43 15.64 -19.63
CA LEU A 226 31.67 16.25 -18.32
C LEU A 226 32.47 17.55 -18.37
N GLY A 227 32.46 18.27 -19.47
CA GLY A 227 33.06 19.62 -19.52
C GLY A 227 34.53 19.63 -19.89
N LEU A 228 35.05 18.58 -20.49
CA LEU A 228 36.34 18.59 -21.11
C LEU A 228 36.22 19.02 -22.59
N PRO A 229 37.12 19.87 -23.09
CA PRO A 229 36.91 20.60 -24.33
C PRO A 229 37.23 19.76 -25.57
N LYS A 230 36.32 18.91 -25.95
CA LYS A 230 36.15 18.46 -27.34
C LYS A 230 34.71 18.03 -27.52
N ALA A 231 33.90 18.95 -28.06
CA ALA A 231 32.55 18.67 -28.48
C ALA A 231 32.57 17.57 -29.53
N ALA A 232 32.40 16.33 -29.15
CA ALA A 232 31.82 15.35 -30.03
C ALA A 232 30.39 15.86 -30.31
N ALA A 233 30.09 16.10 -31.59
CA ALA A 233 28.77 16.56 -32.00
C ALA A 233 27.77 15.50 -31.54
N PHE A 234 27.01 15.81 -30.52
CA PHE A 234 25.84 15.04 -30.10
C PHE A 234 24.92 15.01 -31.30
N TYR A 235 24.72 13.85 -31.89
CA TYR A 235 23.59 13.69 -32.79
C TYR A 235 22.35 13.71 -31.91
N PRO A 236 21.49 14.74 -31.99
CA PRO A 236 20.41 14.98 -31.06
C PRO A 236 19.35 13.85 -31.00
N TRP A 237 19.45 12.87 -31.92
CA TRP A 237 18.53 11.73 -32.01
C TRP A 237 19.02 10.45 -31.31
N GLU A 238 20.32 10.31 -30.98
CA GLU A 238 20.90 9.07 -30.42
C GLU A 238 20.40 8.78 -28.99
N VAL A 239 20.38 9.79 -28.13
CA VAL A 239 19.86 9.64 -26.76
C VAL A 239 18.35 9.37 -26.73
N PRO A 240 17.51 10.10 -27.49
CA PRO A 240 16.11 9.74 -27.67
C PRO A 240 15.92 8.34 -28.25
N ALA A 241 16.73 7.93 -29.24
CA ALA A 241 16.65 6.59 -29.82
C ALA A 241 16.95 5.50 -28.78
N LEU A 242 18.02 5.65 -27.99
CA LEU A 242 18.34 4.72 -26.91
C LEU A 242 17.21 4.67 -25.86
N ALA A 243 16.65 5.80 -25.48
CA ALA A 243 15.53 5.87 -24.56
C ALA A 243 14.30 5.13 -25.12
N ILE A 244 13.98 5.30 -26.40
CA ILE A 244 12.90 4.57 -27.08
C ILE A 244 13.17 3.06 -27.09
N VAL A 245 14.39 2.63 -27.42
CA VAL A 245 14.77 1.21 -27.39
C VAL A 245 14.60 0.63 -25.99
N CYS A 246 15.07 1.32 -24.95
CA CYS A 246 14.89 0.90 -23.56
C CYS A 246 13.41 0.82 -23.17
N LEU A 247 12.59 1.78 -23.59
CA LEU A 247 11.16 1.77 -23.35
C LEU A 247 10.47 0.60 -24.05
N VAL A 248 10.80 0.33 -25.32
CA VAL A 248 10.26 -0.81 -26.08
C VAL A 248 10.65 -2.13 -25.41
N LEU A 249 11.91 -2.28 -25.00
CA LEU A 249 12.36 -3.47 -24.27
C LEU A 249 11.63 -3.63 -22.94
N ALA A 250 11.47 -2.55 -22.17
CA ALA A 250 10.71 -2.57 -20.92
C ALA A 250 9.25 -2.98 -21.15
N MET A 251 8.62 -2.49 -22.21
CA MET A 251 7.26 -2.87 -22.58
C MET A 251 7.15 -4.33 -23.00
N LEU A 252 8.11 -4.84 -23.79
CA LEU A 252 8.16 -6.25 -24.20
C LEU A 252 8.36 -7.19 -23.01
N ILE A 253 9.27 -6.85 -22.10
CA ILE A 253 9.50 -7.59 -20.86
C ILE A 253 8.22 -7.56 -20.00
N SER A 254 7.63 -6.38 -19.84
CA SER A 254 6.42 -6.18 -19.06
C SER A 254 5.19 -6.94 -19.61
N TRP A 255 5.11 -7.09 -20.92
CA TRP A 255 4.06 -7.90 -21.56
C TRP A 255 4.28 -9.40 -21.33
N ARG A 256 5.56 -9.85 -21.29
CA ARG A 256 5.89 -11.28 -21.16
C ARG A 256 5.91 -11.75 -19.70
N VAL A 257 6.29 -10.87 -18.77
CA VAL A 257 6.44 -11.16 -17.35
C VAL A 257 5.20 -10.70 -16.59
N ASP A 258 4.47 -11.65 -16.02
CA ASP A 258 3.30 -11.36 -15.19
C ASP A 258 3.72 -10.68 -13.88
N VAL A 259 3.08 -9.56 -13.57
CA VAL A 259 3.39 -8.75 -12.38
C VAL A 259 3.13 -9.49 -11.06
N ASN A 260 2.16 -10.39 -11.02
CA ASN A 260 1.85 -11.18 -9.83
C ASN A 260 2.80 -12.38 -9.69
N GLU A 261 3.16 -13.02 -10.80
CA GLU A 261 4.02 -14.21 -10.77
C GLU A 261 5.49 -13.86 -10.50
N PHE A 262 5.96 -12.75 -11.03
CA PHE A 262 7.31 -12.27 -10.78
C PHE A 262 7.36 -11.47 -9.48
N SER A 263 7.15 -12.17 -8.36
CA SER A 263 7.20 -11.60 -7.00
C SER A 263 7.46 -12.71 -5.97
N ILE A 264 7.76 -12.33 -4.73
CA ILE A 264 7.93 -13.30 -3.65
C ILE A 264 6.61 -13.91 -3.16
N HIS A 265 5.46 -13.48 -3.70
CA HIS A 265 4.13 -13.99 -3.33
C HIS A 265 4.03 -15.52 -3.49
N TYR A 266 4.48 -16.07 -4.63
CA TYR A 266 4.41 -17.52 -4.87
C TYR A 266 5.29 -18.34 -3.93
N LEU A 267 6.44 -17.81 -3.51
CA LEU A 267 7.27 -18.44 -2.52
C LEU A 267 6.51 -18.57 -1.19
N TYR A 268 5.88 -17.49 -0.75
CA TYR A 268 5.08 -17.45 0.47
C TYR A 268 3.85 -18.35 0.36
N ARG A 269 3.05 -18.19 -0.71
CA ARG A 269 1.88 -19.01 -1.00
C ARG A 269 2.20 -20.50 -0.95
N ASN A 270 3.24 -20.95 -1.66
CA ASN A 270 3.59 -22.36 -1.75
C ASN A 270 4.05 -22.94 -0.41
N ARG A 271 4.60 -22.12 0.49
CA ARG A 271 4.90 -22.54 1.87
C ARG A 271 3.63 -22.72 2.69
N LEU A 272 2.69 -21.79 2.63
CA LEU A 272 1.41 -21.88 3.31
C LEU A 272 0.61 -23.10 2.82
N VAL A 273 0.54 -23.30 1.49
CA VAL A 273 -0.15 -24.43 0.88
C VAL A 273 0.42 -25.76 1.39
N ARG A 274 1.75 -25.95 1.37
CA ARG A 274 2.37 -27.18 1.86
C ARG A 274 2.19 -27.40 3.36
N CYS A 275 2.33 -26.35 4.16
CA CYS A 275 2.30 -26.44 5.60
C CYS A 275 0.89 -26.70 6.15
N TYR A 276 -0.11 -26.02 5.61
CA TYR A 276 -1.46 -26.02 6.16
C TYR A 276 -2.46 -26.80 5.30
N LEU A 277 -2.54 -26.53 4.00
CA LEU A 277 -3.52 -27.19 3.14
C LEU A 277 -3.09 -28.62 2.80
N GLY A 278 -1.83 -28.81 2.44
CA GLY A 278 -1.29 -30.13 2.11
C GLY A 278 -1.24 -31.10 3.29
N ALA A 279 -1.14 -30.60 4.52
CA ALA A 279 -1.05 -31.44 5.72
C ALA A 279 -2.33 -32.27 5.97
N SER A 280 -3.48 -31.82 5.50
CA SER A 280 -4.78 -32.49 5.65
C SER A 280 -5.18 -33.38 4.46
N VAL A 281 -4.37 -33.44 3.41
CA VAL A 281 -4.66 -34.23 2.21
C VAL A 281 -4.20 -35.68 2.40
N GLU A 282 -5.16 -36.61 2.43
CA GLU A 282 -4.87 -38.04 2.44
C GLU A 282 -4.29 -38.50 1.09
N ASN A 283 -3.39 -39.49 1.12
CA ASN A 283 -2.74 -40.06 -0.08
C ASN A 283 -2.01 -39.03 -0.98
N ARG A 284 -1.45 -38.02 -0.35
CA ARG A 284 -0.67 -36.98 -1.02
C ARG A 284 0.49 -37.56 -1.82
N LYS A 285 0.67 -37.11 -3.07
CA LYS A 285 1.75 -37.50 -3.96
C LYS A 285 2.65 -36.32 -4.28
N PRO A 286 3.49 -35.87 -3.33
CA PRO A 286 4.34 -34.71 -3.53
C PRO A 286 5.49 -35.01 -4.50
N GLN A 287 5.90 -33.99 -5.25
CA GLN A 287 7.12 -34.05 -6.04
C GLN A 287 8.33 -34.26 -5.09
N PRO A 288 9.19 -35.29 -5.32
CA PRO A 288 10.20 -35.70 -4.33
C PRO A 288 11.21 -34.59 -3.93
N PHE A 289 11.55 -33.69 -4.85
CA PHE A 289 12.55 -32.65 -4.61
C PHE A 289 11.95 -31.42 -3.92
N THR A 290 10.76 -30.98 -4.34
CA THR A 290 10.14 -29.74 -3.85
C THR A 290 9.15 -29.97 -2.73
N GLY A 291 8.64 -31.18 -2.57
CA GLY A 291 7.55 -31.51 -1.65
C GLY A 291 6.20 -30.88 -2.04
N PHE A 292 6.10 -30.26 -3.21
CA PHE A 292 4.87 -29.62 -3.70
C PHE A 292 3.96 -30.65 -4.39
N SER A 293 2.66 -30.49 -4.19
CA SER A 293 1.62 -31.25 -4.88
C SER A 293 0.52 -30.30 -5.33
N ASP A 294 0.14 -30.35 -6.61
CA ASP A 294 -0.92 -29.51 -7.16
C ASP A 294 -2.29 -29.79 -6.51
N ALA A 295 -2.46 -30.99 -5.92
CA ALA A 295 -3.68 -31.36 -5.20
C ALA A 295 -3.82 -30.69 -3.83
N ASP A 296 -2.74 -30.09 -3.30
CA ASP A 296 -2.77 -29.43 -1.99
C ASP A 296 -3.57 -28.11 -2.01
N ASP A 297 -3.71 -27.50 -3.18
CA ASP A 297 -4.42 -26.23 -3.34
C ASP A 297 -5.68 -26.39 -4.18
N VAL A 298 -6.82 -26.05 -3.60
CA VAL A 298 -8.13 -26.20 -4.23
C VAL A 298 -8.68 -24.85 -4.70
N PRO A 299 -9.54 -24.81 -5.73
CA PRO A 299 -10.29 -23.61 -6.05
C PRO A 299 -11.15 -23.20 -4.87
N LEU A 300 -11.16 -21.90 -4.52
CA LEU A 300 -11.97 -21.39 -3.41
C LEU A 300 -13.46 -21.68 -3.63
N ALA A 301 -13.93 -21.57 -4.87
CA ALA A 301 -15.32 -21.89 -5.25
C ALA A 301 -15.69 -23.37 -5.01
N SER A 302 -14.73 -24.29 -4.96
CA SER A 302 -15.04 -25.71 -4.66
C SER A 302 -15.46 -25.95 -3.21
N LEU A 303 -15.30 -24.97 -2.34
CA LEU A 303 -15.77 -24.99 -0.95
C LEU A 303 -17.20 -24.47 -0.80
N GLN A 304 -17.92 -24.21 -1.91
CA GLN A 304 -19.33 -23.87 -1.87
C GLN A 304 -20.16 -25.04 -1.33
N ILE A 305 -21.17 -24.70 -0.53
CA ILE A 305 -22.16 -25.64 -0.06
C ILE A 305 -23.15 -25.86 -1.22
N PRO A 306 -23.38 -27.10 -1.70
CA PRO A 306 -24.37 -27.33 -2.75
C PRO A 306 -25.76 -26.85 -2.33
N ALA A 307 -26.41 -26.06 -3.18
CA ALA A 307 -27.79 -25.58 -2.93
C ALA A 307 -28.88 -26.67 -3.03
N THR A 308 -28.53 -27.92 -3.29
CA THR A 308 -29.45 -29.04 -3.41
C THR A 308 -29.87 -29.53 -2.03
N GLY A 309 -30.93 -28.89 -1.51
CA GLY A 309 -31.63 -29.35 -0.33
C GLY A 309 -32.25 -30.72 -0.52
N THR A 310 -31.63 -31.70 0.08
CA THR A 310 -32.28 -32.88 0.63
C THR A 310 -31.64 -33.12 1.97
N ASP A 311 -32.33 -32.70 3.02
CA ASP A 311 -32.26 -33.15 4.40
C ASP A 311 -30.91 -33.22 5.14
N GLY A 312 -29.84 -32.67 4.60
CA GLY A 312 -28.55 -32.55 5.28
C GLY A 312 -28.15 -31.08 5.35
N VAL A 313 -28.28 -30.45 6.51
CA VAL A 313 -27.58 -29.22 6.82
C VAL A 313 -26.10 -29.53 6.62
N ASP A 314 -25.45 -28.88 5.63
CA ASP A 314 -24.00 -29.01 5.49
C ASP A 314 -23.37 -28.21 6.63
N ASP A 315 -22.89 -28.92 7.65
CA ASP A 315 -22.33 -28.33 8.87
C ASP A 315 -20.93 -27.68 8.65
N ARG A 316 -20.46 -27.60 7.39
CA ARG A 316 -19.18 -26.98 7.09
C ARG A 316 -19.24 -25.46 7.26
N PRO A 317 -18.28 -24.86 7.97
CA PRO A 317 -18.23 -23.42 8.12
C PRO A 317 -17.92 -22.75 6.78
N LEU A 318 -18.56 -21.61 6.48
CA LEU A 318 -18.22 -20.76 5.35
C LEU A 318 -16.90 -20.02 5.61
N PRO A 319 -15.80 -20.31 4.88
CA PRO A 319 -14.56 -19.57 5.06
C PRO A 319 -14.69 -18.15 4.49
N ILE A 320 -14.21 -17.17 5.26
CA ILE A 320 -14.08 -15.76 4.85
C ILE A 320 -12.62 -15.39 5.04
N LEU A 321 -11.91 -15.13 3.94
CA LEU A 321 -10.52 -14.68 4.00
C LEU A 321 -10.52 -13.17 3.80
N ASN A 322 -10.16 -12.44 4.85
CA ASN A 322 -10.12 -10.98 4.82
C ASN A 322 -8.82 -10.48 4.22
N THR A 323 -8.92 -9.59 3.26
CA THR A 323 -7.80 -8.89 2.64
C THR A 323 -8.07 -7.39 2.62
N THR A 324 -7.04 -6.61 2.35
CA THR A 324 -7.14 -5.17 2.24
C THR A 324 -7.07 -4.73 0.78
N LEU A 325 -8.09 -4.01 0.33
CA LEU A 325 -8.02 -3.21 -0.89
C LEU A 325 -7.30 -1.90 -0.58
N ASN A 326 -6.14 -1.68 -1.20
CA ASN A 326 -5.36 -0.48 -1.02
C ASN A 326 -5.88 0.66 -1.89
N VAL A 327 -6.32 1.76 -1.26
CA VAL A 327 -6.85 2.97 -1.90
C VAL A 327 -6.02 4.18 -1.46
N VAL A 328 -4.73 4.17 -1.82
CA VAL A 328 -3.76 5.19 -1.37
C VAL A 328 -4.11 6.56 -1.94
N ARG A 329 -4.69 6.60 -3.15
CA ARG A 329 -5.19 7.81 -3.81
C ARG A 329 -6.71 7.75 -3.97
N GLY A 330 -7.44 7.66 -2.86
CA GLY A 330 -8.90 7.72 -2.86
C GLY A 330 -9.42 9.16 -2.99
N GLY A 331 -10.53 9.35 -3.72
CA GLY A 331 -11.23 10.63 -3.82
C GLY A 331 -12.08 10.97 -2.59
N GLU A 332 -12.41 9.97 -1.77
CA GLU A 332 -13.24 10.12 -0.58
C GLU A 332 -12.43 10.64 0.62
N LEU A 333 -13.01 11.60 1.34
CA LEU A 333 -12.37 12.21 2.51
C LEU A 333 -12.03 11.16 3.60
N GLY A 334 -12.93 10.21 3.84
CA GLY A 334 -12.73 9.13 4.82
C GLY A 334 -11.58 8.18 4.47
N LEU A 335 -11.25 8.04 3.18
CA LEU A 335 -10.13 7.20 2.72
C LEU A 335 -8.78 7.92 2.73
N GLN A 336 -8.73 9.24 2.86
CA GLN A 336 -7.46 9.99 2.82
C GLN A 336 -6.51 9.60 3.96
N THR A 337 -7.04 9.25 5.12
CA THR A 337 -6.25 8.75 6.26
C THR A 337 -6.20 7.23 6.28
N ARG A 338 -7.32 6.56 6.09
CA ARG A 338 -7.46 5.11 6.16
C ARG A 338 -6.75 4.39 5.01
N LYS A 339 -6.82 4.92 3.78
CA LYS A 339 -6.21 4.42 2.53
C LYS A 339 -6.50 2.96 2.22
N ALA A 340 -7.58 2.42 2.77
CA ALA A 340 -7.90 0.99 2.73
C ALA A 340 -9.39 0.73 2.83
N ARG A 341 -9.85 -0.37 2.19
CA ARG A 341 -11.19 -0.98 2.35
C ARG A 341 -11.05 -2.46 2.67
N SER A 342 -12.06 -3.04 3.33
CA SER A 342 -12.19 -4.49 3.46
C SER A 342 -12.47 -5.12 2.10
N PHE A 343 -11.80 -6.24 1.81
CA PHE A 343 -11.98 -7.02 0.59
C PHE A 343 -12.02 -8.51 0.93
N PRO A 344 -13.18 -9.06 1.28
CA PRO A 344 -13.32 -10.46 1.62
C PRO A 344 -13.34 -11.39 0.40
N PHE A 345 -12.68 -12.54 0.55
CA PHE A 345 -12.80 -13.69 -0.32
C PHE A 345 -13.67 -14.74 0.36
N THR A 346 -14.73 -15.18 -0.32
CA THR A 346 -15.57 -16.30 0.11
C THR A 346 -15.71 -17.32 -1.02
N PRO A 347 -16.16 -18.56 -0.76
CA PRO A 347 -16.44 -19.51 -1.82
C PRO A 347 -17.49 -19.03 -2.84
N LEU A 348 -18.42 -18.19 -2.40
CA LEU A 348 -19.52 -17.70 -3.24
C LEU A 348 -19.12 -16.50 -4.09
N CYS A 349 -18.52 -15.50 -3.46
CA CYS A 349 -18.20 -14.23 -4.10
C CYS A 349 -16.97 -13.57 -3.47
N VAL A 350 -16.37 -12.67 -4.25
CA VAL A 350 -15.18 -11.91 -3.89
C VAL A 350 -15.43 -10.45 -4.26
N GLY A 351 -15.12 -9.52 -3.38
CA GLY A 351 -15.34 -8.11 -3.68
C GLY A 351 -15.33 -7.20 -2.46
N PHE A 352 -15.92 -6.03 -2.63
CA PHE A 352 -15.94 -4.96 -1.64
C PHE A 352 -17.22 -4.13 -1.77
N THR A 353 -17.45 -3.25 -0.80
CA THR A 353 -18.51 -2.23 -0.85
C THR A 353 -17.88 -0.85 -0.90
N ARG A 354 -18.51 0.08 -1.59
CA ARG A 354 -18.14 1.50 -1.63
C ARG A 354 -19.39 2.38 -1.63
N PRO A 355 -19.30 3.66 -1.22
CA PRO A 355 -20.39 4.60 -1.44
C PRO A 355 -20.71 4.73 -2.93
N ASP A 356 -22.00 4.74 -3.26
CA ASP A 356 -22.44 5.00 -4.62
C ASP A 356 -22.22 6.48 -4.96
N PRO A 357 -21.50 6.83 -6.05
CA PRO A 357 -21.23 8.21 -6.41
C PRO A 357 -22.46 9.12 -6.64
N GLY A 358 -23.64 8.56 -6.71
CA GLY A 358 -24.89 9.29 -6.96
C GLY A 358 -25.97 9.15 -5.89
N SER A 359 -25.70 8.40 -4.82
CA SER A 359 -26.68 8.03 -3.80
C SER A 359 -26.09 8.08 -2.41
N SER A 360 -26.94 8.06 -1.39
CA SER A 360 -26.52 7.80 0.01
C SER A 360 -26.26 6.33 0.28
N ASP A 361 -26.50 5.45 -0.70
CA ASP A 361 -26.44 4.01 -0.54
C ASP A 361 -25.02 3.47 -0.80
N LEU A 362 -24.81 2.19 -0.44
CA LEU A 362 -23.57 1.49 -0.73
C LEU A 362 -23.69 0.69 -2.03
N GLU A 363 -22.77 0.88 -2.95
CA GLU A 363 -22.61 0.04 -4.12
C GLU A 363 -21.91 -1.26 -3.73
N SER A 364 -22.50 -2.40 -4.10
CA SER A 364 -21.93 -3.73 -3.88
C SER A 364 -21.14 -4.17 -5.12
N CYS A 365 -19.83 -4.20 -4.99
CA CYS A 365 -18.89 -4.58 -6.04
C CYS A 365 -18.39 -6.01 -5.81
N PHE A 366 -19.20 -7.01 -6.14
CA PHE A 366 -18.88 -8.43 -5.96
C PHE A 366 -18.97 -9.21 -7.26
N ALA A 367 -18.05 -10.14 -7.45
CA ALA A 367 -18.02 -11.09 -8.56
C ALA A 367 -18.05 -12.53 -8.03
N PRO A 368 -18.63 -13.52 -8.76
CA PRO A 368 -18.56 -14.91 -8.37
C PRO A 368 -17.13 -15.42 -8.30
N SER A 369 -16.80 -16.16 -7.24
CA SER A 369 -15.43 -16.64 -6.97
C SER A 369 -14.89 -17.55 -8.06
N GLU A 370 -15.76 -18.29 -8.75
CA GLU A 370 -15.40 -19.18 -9.86
C GLU A 370 -14.98 -18.45 -11.14
N THR A 371 -15.34 -17.16 -11.30
CA THR A 371 -15.09 -16.41 -12.54
C THR A 371 -13.83 -15.58 -12.48
N LEU A 372 -13.40 -15.15 -11.30
CA LEU A 372 -12.22 -14.29 -11.13
C LEU A 372 -10.95 -15.06 -11.45
N GLY A 373 -10.25 -14.65 -12.53
CA GLY A 373 -9.02 -15.28 -12.97
C GLY A 373 -9.21 -16.64 -13.66
N ALA A 374 -10.43 -17.00 -14.08
CA ALA A 374 -10.73 -18.32 -14.65
C ALA A 374 -10.01 -18.63 -15.98
N ASP A 375 -9.52 -17.62 -16.70
CA ASP A 375 -8.77 -17.82 -17.95
C ASP A 375 -7.28 -18.17 -17.73
N ARG A 376 -6.81 -18.16 -16.49
CA ARG A 376 -5.43 -18.59 -16.17
C ARG A 376 -5.34 -20.12 -16.18
N PRO A 377 -4.25 -20.69 -16.71
CA PRO A 377 -4.07 -22.15 -16.78
C PRO A 377 -4.13 -22.85 -15.42
N ASP A 378 -3.67 -22.20 -14.38
CA ASP A 378 -3.61 -22.69 -12.99
C ASP A 378 -4.88 -22.38 -12.16
N SER A 379 -5.81 -21.60 -12.71
CA SER A 379 -7.00 -21.08 -11.99
C SER A 379 -8.30 -21.28 -12.77
N LYS A 380 -8.44 -22.37 -13.51
CA LYS A 380 -9.62 -22.65 -14.39
C LYS A 380 -10.99 -22.51 -13.70
N ASN A 381 -11.05 -22.65 -12.37
CA ASN A 381 -12.26 -22.49 -11.55
C ASN A 381 -12.17 -21.29 -10.59
N GLY A 382 -11.54 -20.21 -11.04
CA GLY A 382 -11.40 -18.99 -10.26
C GLY A 382 -10.20 -18.99 -9.29
N VAL A 383 -10.25 -18.08 -8.32
CA VAL A 383 -9.15 -17.90 -7.36
C VAL A 383 -8.95 -19.14 -6.50
N ARG A 384 -7.70 -19.57 -6.32
CA ARG A 384 -7.36 -20.68 -5.43
C ARG A 384 -7.32 -20.26 -3.96
N LEU A 385 -7.66 -21.19 -3.08
CA LEU A 385 -7.64 -21.01 -1.63
C LEU A 385 -6.25 -20.55 -1.13
N GLY A 386 -5.18 -21.18 -1.62
CA GLY A 386 -3.82 -20.81 -1.26
C GLY A 386 -3.45 -19.39 -1.69
N THR A 387 -3.93 -18.92 -2.85
CA THR A 387 -3.72 -17.54 -3.30
C THR A 387 -4.47 -16.55 -2.40
N ALA A 388 -5.74 -16.80 -2.10
CA ALA A 388 -6.53 -15.94 -1.21
C ALA A 388 -5.91 -15.88 0.20
N THR A 389 -5.46 -17.03 0.74
CA THR A 389 -4.76 -17.11 2.03
C THR A 389 -3.44 -16.33 2.02
N ALA A 390 -2.66 -16.44 0.93
CA ALA A 390 -1.40 -15.72 0.82
C ALA A 390 -1.61 -14.20 0.69
N ILE A 391 -2.67 -13.74 0.01
CA ILE A 391 -3.03 -12.32 -0.03
C ILE A 391 -3.44 -11.85 1.37
N SER A 392 -4.24 -12.64 2.10
CA SER A 392 -4.66 -12.32 3.47
C SER A 392 -3.48 -12.14 4.44
N GLY A 393 -2.38 -12.85 4.23
CA GLY A 393 -1.15 -12.71 5.01
C GLY A 393 -0.04 -11.89 4.31
N ALA A 394 -0.34 -11.12 3.28
CA ALA A 394 0.62 -10.36 2.47
C ALA A 394 1.12 -9.09 3.21
N ALA A 395 1.72 -9.27 4.37
CA ALA A 395 2.14 -8.21 5.27
C ALA A 395 3.24 -7.30 4.70
N VAL A 396 4.05 -7.80 3.77
CA VAL A 396 5.14 -7.05 3.12
C VAL A 396 4.67 -6.63 1.72
N SER A 397 4.28 -5.38 1.59
CA SER A 397 3.71 -4.83 0.34
C SER A 397 4.07 -3.36 0.18
N PRO A 398 4.30 -2.87 -1.06
CA PRO A 398 4.58 -1.45 -1.31
C PRO A 398 3.47 -0.52 -0.81
N ASN A 399 2.21 -0.93 -0.96
CA ASN A 399 1.05 -0.22 -0.43
C ASN A 399 0.39 -1.07 0.66
N MET A 400 0.23 -0.48 1.84
CA MET A 400 -0.21 -1.14 3.08
C MET A 400 -1.27 -0.30 3.81
N GLY A 401 -2.30 0.17 3.10
CA GLY A 401 -3.33 1.03 3.68
C GLY A 401 -2.75 2.24 4.41
N PHE A 402 -3.16 2.44 5.64
CA PHE A 402 -2.66 3.51 6.52
C PHE A 402 -1.13 3.51 6.68
N TYR A 403 -0.50 2.33 6.66
CA TYR A 403 0.95 2.18 6.84
C TYR A 403 1.76 2.45 5.57
N SER A 404 1.12 2.84 4.46
CA SER A 404 1.82 3.15 3.21
C SER A 404 2.73 4.38 3.37
N ALA A 405 4.03 4.20 3.13
CA ALA A 405 5.04 5.24 3.16
C ALA A 405 5.75 5.31 1.80
N PRO A 406 5.86 6.48 1.15
CA PRO A 406 6.38 6.59 -0.22
C PRO A 406 7.80 6.05 -0.39
N ASP A 407 8.66 6.26 0.59
CA ASP A 407 10.05 5.79 0.61
C ASP A 407 10.15 4.27 0.69
N LEU A 408 9.33 3.65 1.54
CA LEU A 408 9.25 2.21 1.67
C LEU A 408 8.60 1.57 0.44
N SER A 409 7.53 2.19 -0.10
CA SER A 409 6.89 1.76 -1.35
C SER A 409 7.88 1.74 -2.51
N PHE A 410 8.72 2.77 -2.62
CA PHE A 410 9.76 2.83 -3.64
C PHE A 410 10.74 1.65 -3.53
N LEU A 411 11.30 1.42 -2.32
CA LEU A 411 12.26 0.33 -2.11
C LEU A 411 11.65 -1.03 -2.42
N MET A 412 10.47 -1.31 -1.86
CA MET A 412 9.80 -2.59 -2.04
C MET A 412 9.47 -2.85 -3.51
N THR A 413 9.03 -1.82 -4.25
CA THR A 413 8.73 -1.96 -5.68
C THR A 413 9.99 -2.18 -6.51
N VAL A 414 11.07 -1.44 -6.25
CA VAL A 414 12.33 -1.56 -7.01
C VAL A 414 12.98 -2.92 -6.80
N PHE A 415 12.94 -3.47 -5.59
CA PHE A 415 13.48 -4.80 -5.29
C PHE A 415 12.49 -5.94 -5.50
N ASP A 416 11.28 -5.62 -5.94
CA ASP A 416 10.17 -6.59 -6.07
C ASP A 416 9.90 -7.38 -4.77
N VAL A 417 10.13 -6.74 -3.63
CA VAL A 417 9.85 -7.29 -2.30
C VAL A 417 8.38 -7.03 -1.98
N ARG A 418 7.51 -7.84 -2.55
CA ARG A 418 6.07 -7.69 -2.42
C ARG A 418 5.36 -9.03 -2.35
N LEU A 419 4.39 -9.11 -1.45
CA LEU A 419 3.47 -10.23 -1.29
C LEU A 419 2.06 -9.89 -1.79
N GLY A 420 1.76 -8.59 -2.00
CA GLY A 420 0.47 -8.13 -2.51
C GLY A 420 0.17 -8.62 -3.93
N TRP A 421 -1.10 -8.50 -4.34
CA TRP A 421 -1.64 -9.08 -5.55
C TRP A 421 -2.52 -8.10 -6.32
N TRP A 422 -2.35 -8.05 -7.64
CA TRP A 422 -3.24 -7.34 -8.53
C TRP A 422 -4.36 -8.27 -9.00
N LEU A 423 -5.61 -7.92 -8.66
CA LEU A 423 -6.81 -8.67 -9.03
C LEU A 423 -7.71 -7.80 -9.92
N ALA A 424 -8.38 -8.41 -10.90
CA ALA A 424 -9.37 -7.71 -11.71
C ALA A 424 -10.50 -7.14 -10.84
N ASN A 425 -10.93 -5.91 -11.15
CA ASN A 425 -11.93 -5.21 -10.34
C ASN A 425 -13.32 -5.85 -10.48
N PRO A 426 -13.93 -6.33 -9.38
CA PRO A 426 -15.28 -6.88 -9.40
C PRO A 426 -16.37 -5.90 -9.88
N ALA A 427 -16.15 -4.58 -9.75
CA ALA A 427 -17.03 -3.56 -10.32
C ALA A 427 -16.96 -3.48 -11.86
N GLY A 428 -16.01 -4.17 -12.49
CA GLY A 428 -15.80 -4.19 -13.93
C GLY A 428 -16.74 -5.14 -14.68
N THR A 429 -16.40 -5.43 -15.94
CA THR A 429 -17.17 -6.36 -16.80
C THR A 429 -16.70 -7.81 -16.64
N ILE A 430 -17.59 -8.77 -16.89
CA ILE A 430 -17.31 -10.23 -16.79
C ILE A 430 -16.09 -10.65 -17.63
N LYS A 431 -15.89 -10.08 -18.83
CA LYS A 431 -14.70 -10.37 -19.64
C LYS A 431 -13.40 -10.03 -18.92
N LYS A 432 -13.38 -8.94 -18.16
CA LYS A 432 -12.21 -8.50 -17.40
C LYS A 432 -11.98 -9.36 -16.16
N TRP A 433 -13.03 -9.86 -15.51
CA TRP A 433 -12.89 -10.73 -14.33
C TRP A 433 -12.14 -12.03 -14.65
N ARG A 434 -12.34 -12.58 -15.84
CA ARG A 434 -11.67 -13.83 -16.25
C ARG A 434 -10.16 -13.69 -16.41
N ILE A 435 -9.68 -12.46 -16.67
CA ILE A 435 -8.24 -12.15 -16.80
C ILE A 435 -7.66 -11.95 -15.41
N GLY A 436 -6.92 -12.94 -14.90
CA GLY A 436 -6.45 -12.99 -13.51
C GLY A 436 -5.36 -11.98 -13.13
N SER A 437 -4.69 -11.36 -14.11
CA SER A 437 -3.59 -10.42 -13.88
C SER A 437 -3.47 -9.38 -15.00
N PRO A 438 -2.86 -8.22 -14.73
CA PRO A 438 -2.63 -7.18 -15.72
C PRO A 438 -1.72 -7.63 -16.86
N THR A 439 -2.08 -7.34 -18.10
CA THR A 439 -1.30 -7.72 -19.30
C THR A 439 0.04 -6.96 -19.39
N ILE A 440 0.09 -5.69 -18.93
CA ILE A 440 1.29 -4.86 -18.93
C ILE A 440 1.64 -4.53 -17.48
N GLY A 441 2.50 -5.33 -16.87
CA GLY A 441 2.85 -5.23 -15.45
C GLY A 441 3.53 -3.93 -15.06
N PHE A 442 4.37 -3.36 -15.94
CA PHE A 442 5.15 -2.15 -15.67
C PHE A 442 4.30 -0.94 -15.26
N TYR A 443 3.15 -0.74 -15.91
CA TYR A 443 2.22 0.33 -15.54
C TYR A 443 1.71 0.17 -14.10
N TRP A 444 1.41 -1.05 -13.67
CA TRP A 444 0.89 -1.34 -12.34
C TRP A 444 1.98 -1.27 -11.27
N LEU A 445 3.23 -1.65 -11.61
CA LEU A 445 4.40 -1.40 -10.76
C LEU A 445 4.63 0.10 -10.52
N LEU A 446 4.46 0.94 -11.54
CA LEU A 446 4.53 2.40 -11.36
C LEU A 446 3.42 2.91 -10.43
N ARG A 447 2.21 2.32 -10.48
CA ARG A 447 1.14 2.67 -9.56
C ARG A 447 1.46 2.29 -8.11
N GLU A 448 2.10 1.14 -7.89
CA GLU A 448 2.64 0.76 -6.58
C GLU A 448 3.71 1.75 -6.12
N LEU A 449 4.67 2.02 -6.99
CA LEU A 449 5.81 2.91 -6.73
C LEU A 449 5.38 4.30 -6.27
N PHE A 450 4.39 4.87 -6.96
CA PHE A 450 3.91 6.23 -6.70
C PHE A 450 2.70 6.29 -5.75
N GLY A 451 2.28 5.16 -5.18
CA GLY A 451 1.13 5.09 -4.27
C GLY A 451 -0.16 5.63 -4.92
N THR A 452 -0.42 5.26 -6.17
CA THR A 452 -1.60 5.72 -6.93
C THR A 452 -2.67 4.64 -7.10
N THR A 453 -2.72 3.69 -6.18
CA THR A 453 -3.76 2.65 -6.14
C THR A 453 -5.12 3.23 -5.77
N THR A 454 -6.17 2.80 -6.45
CA THR A 454 -7.56 3.26 -6.30
C THR A 454 -8.54 2.09 -6.40
N ASP A 455 -9.80 2.29 -6.02
CA ASP A 455 -10.89 1.30 -6.09
C ASP A 455 -11.73 1.38 -7.38
N ASP A 456 -11.46 2.37 -8.24
CA ASP A 456 -12.10 2.57 -9.55
C ASP A 456 -11.26 2.04 -10.74
N SER A 457 -10.07 1.53 -10.48
CA SER A 457 -9.16 1.02 -11.51
C SER A 457 -9.63 -0.31 -12.08
N GLU A 458 -9.14 -0.66 -13.27
CA GLU A 458 -9.39 -1.96 -13.92
C GLU A 458 -8.88 -3.15 -13.09
N TYR A 459 -7.76 -2.97 -12.41
CA TYR A 459 -7.21 -3.93 -11.44
C TYR A 459 -7.03 -3.24 -10.09
N LEU A 460 -7.24 -4.02 -9.04
CA LEU A 460 -7.15 -3.61 -7.64
C LEU A 460 -5.91 -4.20 -6.99
N TYR A 461 -5.24 -3.42 -6.16
CA TYR A 461 -4.10 -3.90 -5.39
C TYR A 461 -4.52 -4.37 -4.01
N LEU A 462 -4.36 -5.66 -3.77
CA LEU A 462 -4.73 -6.33 -2.53
C LEU A 462 -3.50 -6.67 -1.70
N SER A 463 -3.64 -6.58 -0.39
CA SER A 463 -2.61 -6.94 0.57
C SER A 463 -3.21 -7.53 1.85
N ASP A 464 -2.38 -7.71 2.88
CA ASP A 464 -2.73 -8.27 4.19
C ASP A 464 -4.01 -7.69 4.77
N GLY A 465 -4.89 -8.54 5.28
CA GLY A 465 -6.12 -8.14 5.96
C GLY A 465 -5.89 -7.19 7.11
N GLY A 466 -4.81 -7.37 7.86
CA GLY A 466 -4.42 -6.52 8.99
C GLY A 466 -4.04 -5.08 8.61
N HIS A 467 -3.81 -4.78 7.33
CA HIS A 467 -3.66 -3.39 6.88
C HIS A 467 -4.98 -2.60 6.94
N PHE A 468 -6.11 -3.29 7.02
CA PHE A 468 -7.41 -2.70 7.29
C PHE A 468 -7.89 -3.07 8.69
N GLU A 469 -8.10 -4.37 9.00
CA GLU A 469 -8.57 -4.86 10.28
C GLU A 469 -8.05 -6.29 10.52
N ASN A 470 -7.38 -6.52 11.65
CA ASN A 470 -6.53 -7.69 11.86
C ASN A 470 -7.28 -8.90 12.47
N LEU A 471 -8.46 -8.71 13.05
CA LEU A 471 -9.18 -9.73 13.82
C LEU A 471 -10.31 -10.41 13.05
N GLY A 472 -10.74 -9.84 11.93
CA GLY A 472 -11.90 -10.31 11.16
C GLY A 472 -13.24 -9.97 11.79
N ILE A 473 -13.28 -9.16 12.85
CA ILE A 473 -14.50 -8.71 13.53
C ILE A 473 -15.36 -7.88 12.58
N TYR A 474 -14.75 -6.98 11.82
CA TYR A 474 -15.44 -6.05 10.92
C TYR A 474 -16.41 -6.77 9.95
N GLU A 475 -15.96 -7.84 9.28
CA GLU A 475 -16.79 -8.59 8.34
C GLU A 475 -17.92 -9.37 9.02
N LEU A 476 -17.72 -9.84 10.24
CA LEU A 476 -18.74 -10.52 11.03
C LEU A 476 -19.78 -9.52 11.58
N VAL A 477 -19.36 -8.36 12.02
CA VAL A 477 -20.24 -7.27 12.43
C VAL A 477 -21.07 -6.76 11.25
N ARG A 478 -20.46 -6.58 10.07
CA ARG A 478 -21.17 -6.23 8.83
C ARG A 478 -22.27 -7.22 8.50
N ARG A 479 -22.07 -8.51 8.80
CA ARG A 479 -23.07 -9.59 8.63
C ARG A 479 -24.02 -9.72 9.79
N ARG A 480 -23.89 -8.89 10.84
CA ARG A 480 -24.73 -8.89 12.04
C ARG A 480 -24.74 -10.25 12.73
N CYS A 481 -23.58 -10.91 12.85
CA CYS A 481 -23.44 -12.17 13.55
C CYS A 481 -23.82 -12.03 15.02
N LYS A 482 -24.69 -12.92 15.52
CA LYS A 482 -25.18 -12.90 16.91
C LYS A 482 -24.10 -13.27 17.94
N ILE A 483 -23.18 -14.14 17.57
CA ILE A 483 -22.04 -14.53 18.37
C ILE A 483 -20.78 -14.39 17.53
N ILE A 484 -19.82 -13.67 18.05
CA ILE A 484 -18.49 -13.53 17.44
C ILE A 484 -17.46 -14.00 18.45
N VAL A 485 -16.64 -14.98 18.07
CA VAL A 485 -15.46 -15.39 18.82
C VAL A 485 -14.23 -14.90 18.05
N ALA A 486 -13.55 -13.92 18.62
CA ALA A 486 -12.36 -13.33 18.01
C ALA A 486 -11.11 -13.84 18.72
N CYS A 487 -10.21 -14.48 17.98
CA CYS A 487 -8.91 -14.95 18.48
C CYS A 487 -7.81 -13.98 18.02
N ASP A 488 -7.25 -13.22 18.95
CA ASP A 488 -6.19 -12.25 18.70
C ASP A 488 -4.83 -12.82 19.07
N ALA A 489 -4.09 -13.30 18.07
CA ALA A 489 -2.72 -13.78 18.25
C ALA A 489 -1.66 -12.71 17.91
N SER A 490 -2.03 -11.43 17.85
CA SER A 490 -1.07 -10.35 17.56
C SER A 490 -0.10 -10.11 18.72
N GLY A 491 1.12 -9.68 18.37
CA GLY A 491 2.13 -9.27 19.36
C GLY A 491 1.72 -7.98 20.07
N ASP A 492 1.48 -8.05 21.37
CA ASP A 492 1.01 -6.93 22.20
C ASP A 492 1.61 -7.03 23.62
N ALA A 493 2.91 -6.76 23.73
CA ALA A 493 3.67 -6.92 24.97
C ALA A 493 3.16 -6.06 26.16
N LEU A 494 2.32 -5.07 25.90
CA LEU A 494 1.74 -4.19 26.93
C LEU A 494 0.27 -4.47 27.18
N TYR A 495 -0.32 -5.44 26.49
CA TYR A 495 -1.76 -5.76 26.52
C TYR A 495 -2.66 -4.53 26.29
N GLY A 496 -2.27 -3.69 25.32
CA GLY A 496 -3.02 -2.49 24.94
C GLY A 496 -4.24 -2.77 24.07
N CYS A 497 -4.38 -4.02 23.56
CA CYS A 497 -5.49 -4.47 22.72
C CYS A 497 -5.74 -3.57 21.49
N GLY A 498 -4.65 -3.10 20.86
CA GLY A 498 -4.73 -2.12 19.78
C GLY A 498 -5.54 -2.58 18.57
N ASP A 499 -5.47 -3.87 18.22
CA ASP A 499 -6.23 -4.44 17.11
C ASP A 499 -7.73 -4.51 17.41
N LEU A 500 -8.11 -4.85 18.64
CA LEU A 500 -9.50 -4.78 19.10
C LEU A 500 -10.03 -3.35 19.03
N HIS A 501 -9.25 -2.38 19.50
CA HIS A 501 -9.60 -0.96 19.44
C HIS A 501 -9.85 -0.49 18.00
N ASN A 502 -8.95 -0.86 17.07
CA ASN A 502 -9.10 -0.56 15.64
C ASN A 502 -10.38 -1.19 15.06
N ALA A 503 -10.70 -2.44 15.40
CA ALA A 503 -11.91 -3.11 14.95
C ALA A 503 -13.18 -2.40 15.48
N MET A 504 -13.22 -2.05 16.77
CA MET A 504 -14.32 -1.31 17.38
C MET A 504 -14.55 0.05 16.71
N GLU A 505 -13.46 0.82 16.49
CA GLU A 505 -13.52 2.12 15.81
C GLU A 505 -14.11 2.00 14.41
N ARG A 506 -13.65 1.02 13.61
CA ARG A 506 -14.15 0.81 12.26
C ARG A 506 -15.61 0.39 12.21
N CYS A 507 -16.02 -0.51 13.09
CA CYS A 507 -17.43 -0.93 13.20
C CYS A 507 -18.35 0.24 13.57
N ARG A 508 -17.90 1.10 14.49
CA ARG A 508 -18.63 2.30 14.88
C ARG A 508 -18.76 3.30 13.72
N VAL A 509 -17.66 3.59 13.04
CA VAL A 509 -17.63 4.60 11.96
C VAL A 509 -18.42 4.15 10.75
N ASP A 510 -18.28 2.88 10.34
CA ASP A 510 -18.84 2.41 9.08
C ASP A 510 -20.27 1.85 9.21
N PHE A 511 -20.64 1.31 10.39
CA PHE A 511 -21.94 0.64 10.59
C PHE A 511 -22.79 1.27 11.70
N GLY A 512 -22.23 2.21 12.47
CA GLY A 512 -22.88 2.70 13.70
C GLY A 512 -23.03 1.62 14.78
N ALA A 513 -22.30 0.50 14.67
CA ALA A 513 -22.34 -0.58 15.63
C ALA A 513 -21.39 -0.29 16.78
N GLU A 514 -21.95 -0.21 18.01
CA GLU A 514 -21.16 0.00 19.23
C GLU A 514 -20.79 -1.35 19.86
N ILE A 515 -19.53 -1.53 20.18
CA ILE A 515 -19.04 -2.72 20.89
C ILE A 515 -18.64 -2.30 22.31
N GLU A 516 -19.35 -2.80 23.29
CA GLU A 516 -19.05 -2.59 24.70
C GLU A 516 -18.31 -3.80 25.27
N ILE A 517 -17.01 -3.66 25.50
CA ILE A 517 -16.17 -4.71 26.08
C ILE A 517 -15.16 -4.10 27.03
N THR A 518 -15.02 -4.73 28.19
CA THR A 518 -14.01 -4.35 29.18
C THR A 518 -12.84 -5.30 29.06
N ALA A 519 -11.79 -4.84 28.36
CA ALA A 519 -10.56 -5.62 28.18
C ALA A 519 -9.59 -5.53 29.38
N ASP A 520 -9.97 -4.83 30.46
CA ASP A 520 -9.15 -4.65 31.67
C ASP A 520 -8.78 -5.98 32.35
N GLU A 521 -9.60 -7.02 32.20
CA GLU A 521 -9.30 -8.36 32.70
C GLU A 521 -8.13 -9.02 31.95
N ILE A 522 -7.93 -8.72 30.68
CA ILE A 522 -6.78 -9.13 29.90
C ILE A 522 -5.61 -8.19 30.19
N GLY A 523 -5.88 -6.94 30.52
CA GLY A 523 -4.92 -5.92 30.87
C GLY A 523 -4.10 -6.26 32.11
N LYS A 524 -2.89 -5.85 32.09
CA LYS A 524 -1.74 -6.06 32.93
C LYS A 524 -1.93 -6.36 34.41
N ILE A 525 -1.18 -7.31 34.93
CA ILE A 525 -0.58 -7.24 36.26
C ILE A 525 0.91 -7.40 36.13
N THR A 526 1.69 -6.39 36.50
CA THR A 526 3.12 -6.54 36.59
C THR A 526 3.59 -6.13 37.96
N PRO A 527 4.01 -7.08 38.80
CA PRO A 527 4.90 -6.77 39.90
C PRO A 527 6.18 -6.17 39.31
N ALA A 528 6.72 -5.12 39.90
CA ALA A 528 7.97 -4.51 39.47
C ALA A 528 9.06 -5.58 39.26
N GLY A 529 9.62 -5.68 38.04
CA GLY A 529 10.70 -6.60 37.70
C GLY A 529 10.31 -7.98 37.17
N ALA A 530 9.00 -8.27 36.94
CA ALA A 530 8.55 -9.49 36.31
C ALA A 530 7.97 -9.25 34.91
N PRO A 531 7.97 -10.25 33.98
CA PRO A 531 7.30 -10.12 32.70
C PRO A 531 5.80 -9.79 32.89
N PRO A 532 5.21 -8.98 32.02
CA PRO A 532 3.77 -8.68 32.06
C PRO A 532 2.95 -9.98 32.04
N ARG A 533 1.93 -10.05 32.88
CA ARG A 533 0.98 -11.16 32.92
C ARG A 533 -0.43 -10.62 32.88
N ALA A 534 -1.33 -11.35 32.24
CA ALA A 534 -2.74 -11.04 32.17
C ALA A 534 -3.51 -11.64 33.36
N MET A 535 -4.67 -11.08 33.66
CA MET A 535 -5.61 -11.65 34.64
C MET A 535 -6.47 -12.73 34.01
N ALA A 536 -6.81 -12.61 32.73
CA ALA A 536 -7.64 -13.55 32.00
C ALA A 536 -7.11 -13.77 30.58
N HIS A 537 -7.47 -14.90 29.97
CA HIS A 537 -7.20 -15.21 28.57
C HIS A 537 -8.28 -14.69 27.63
N PHE A 538 -9.43 -14.23 28.14
CA PHE A 538 -10.53 -13.76 27.33
C PHE A 538 -11.32 -12.68 28.04
N ALA A 539 -12.09 -11.91 27.26
CA ALA A 539 -13.09 -10.98 27.74
C ALA A 539 -14.38 -11.16 26.93
N THR A 540 -15.52 -10.81 27.52
CA THR A 540 -16.84 -10.89 26.89
C THR A 540 -17.45 -9.50 26.79
N GLY A 541 -18.01 -9.15 25.62
CA GLY A 541 -18.64 -7.87 25.34
C GLY A 541 -19.96 -8.00 24.60
N LEU A 542 -20.69 -6.89 24.51
CA LEU A 542 -21.93 -6.77 23.75
C LEU A 542 -21.68 -5.97 22.47
N ILE A 543 -22.41 -6.32 21.41
CA ILE A 543 -22.39 -5.62 20.13
C ILE A 543 -23.78 -5.05 19.91
N HIS A 544 -23.93 -3.74 19.98
CA HIS A 544 -25.17 -3.04 19.73
C HIS A 544 -25.28 -2.69 18.25
N TYR A 545 -25.96 -3.51 17.48
CA TYR A 545 -26.12 -3.32 16.02
C TYR A 545 -27.09 -2.20 15.67
N THR A 546 -28.12 -2.00 16.50
CA THR A 546 -29.14 -0.97 16.29
C THR A 546 -29.34 -0.23 17.59
N PRO A 547 -29.07 1.09 17.64
CA PRO A 547 -29.26 1.86 18.85
C PRO A 547 -30.66 1.73 19.44
N GLY A 548 -30.76 1.37 20.73
CA GLY A 548 -32.02 1.23 21.43
C GLY A 548 -32.82 -0.03 21.13
N ASN A 549 -32.31 -1.00 20.40
CA ASN A 549 -32.95 -2.29 20.12
C ASN A 549 -32.11 -3.48 20.64
N PRO A 550 -32.21 -3.86 21.92
CA PRO A 550 -31.45 -4.98 22.50
C PRO A 550 -31.72 -6.34 21.85
N ALA A 551 -32.85 -6.51 21.14
CA ALA A 551 -33.17 -7.76 20.46
C ALA A 551 -32.22 -8.04 19.28
N ASP A 552 -31.59 -7.00 18.73
CA ASP A 552 -30.60 -7.10 17.68
C ASP A 552 -29.17 -7.33 18.20
N ASP A 553 -28.92 -7.14 19.49
CA ASP A 553 -27.57 -7.22 20.05
C ASP A 553 -26.90 -8.56 19.79
N GLY A 554 -25.59 -8.51 19.57
CA GLY A 554 -24.70 -9.65 19.48
C GLY A 554 -23.76 -9.73 20.68
N ILE A 555 -23.03 -10.83 20.77
CA ILE A 555 -22.06 -11.08 21.83
C ILE A 555 -20.69 -11.27 21.18
N LEU A 556 -19.68 -10.55 21.69
CA LEU A 556 -18.28 -10.71 21.33
C LEU A 556 -17.55 -11.45 22.45
N ILE A 557 -16.89 -12.55 22.12
CA ILE A 557 -15.95 -13.24 23.01
C ILE A 557 -14.57 -13.03 22.40
N TYR A 558 -13.76 -12.22 23.07
CA TYR A 558 -12.41 -11.87 22.63
C TYR A 558 -11.40 -12.72 23.39
N VAL A 559 -10.63 -13.55 22.68
CA VAL A 559 -9.65 -14.48 23.23
C VAL A 559 -8.25 -14.02 22.85
N LYS A 560 -7.36 -13.88 23.84
CA LYS A 560 -5.97 -13.48 23.63
C LYS A 560 -5.03 -14.47 24.30
N PRO A 561 -4.00 -15.00 23.61
CA PRO A 561 -2.96 -15.86 24.19
C PRO A 561 -2.03 -15.03 25.07
N ALA A 562 -2.52 -14.69 26.26
CA ALA A 562 -1.84 -13.87 27.25
C ALA A 562 -1.41 -14.74 28.42
N LEU A 563 -0.15 -14.67 28.86
CA LEU A 563 0.37 -15.46 29.96
C LEU A 563 -0.28 -15.07 31.28
N GLN A 564 -0.78 -16.08 32.01
CA GLN A 564 -1.30 -15.93 33.38
C GLN A 564 -0.36 -16.53 34.42
N ALA A 565 -0.55 -16.15 35.68
CA ALA A 565 0.20 -16.75 36.79
C ALA A 565 -0.20 -18.21 37.04
N SER A 566 -1.40 -18.60 36.63
CA SER A 566 -1.99 -19.94 36.77
C SER A 566 -1.66 -20.89 35.62
N ASP A 567 -0.97 -20.44 34.59
CA ASP A 567 -0.59 -21.29 33.46
C ASP A 567 0.38 -22.38 33.89
N SER A 568 0.48 -23.42 33.07
CA SER A 568 1.31 -24.59 33.34
C SER A 568 2.78 -24.26 33.56
N ALA A 569 3.48 -25.09 34.32
CA ALA A 569 4.87 -24.86 34.70
C ALA A 569 5.81 -24.84 33.49
N ASP A 570 5.51 -25.57 32.43
CA ASP A 570 6.25 -25.59 31.16
C ASP A 570 6.10 -24.25 30.41
N LEU A 571 4.88 -23.74 30.23
CA LEU A 571 4.66 -22.41 29.62
C LEU A 571 5.38 -21.30 30.39
N LEU A 572 5.25 -21.30 31.72
CA LEU A 572 5.92 -20.34 32.58
C LEU A 572 7.45 -20.50 32.57
N GLY A 573 7.93 -21.73 32.44
CA GLY A 573 9.34 -22.05 32.26
C GLY A 573 9.89 -21.53 30.95
N TYR A 574 9.18 -21.78 29.86
CA TYR A 574 9.54 -21.32 28.52
C TYR A 574 9.59 -19.77 28.46
N SER A 575 8.60 -19.08 29.01
CA SER A 575 8.56 -17.61 29.01
C SER A 575 9.73 -16.95 29.74
N ARG A 576 10.32 -17.64 30.73
CA ARG A 576 11.50 -17.13 31.46
C ARG A 576 12.78 -17.16 30.63
N THR A 577 12.91 -18.15 29.75
CA THR A 577 14.05 -18.33 28.86
C THR A 577 13.87 -17.62 27.51
N ASN A 578 12.60 -17.32 27.15
CA ASN A 578 12.23 -16.64 25.90
C ASN A 578 11.39 -15.39 26.22
N PRO A 579 12.02 -14.26 26.57
CA PRO A 579 11.32 -13.08 27.06
C PRO A 579 10.37 -12.40 26.06
N ALA A 580 10.50 -12.67 24.77
CA ALA A 580 9.62 -12.17 23.73
C ALA A 580 8.27 -12.93 23.71
N PHE A 581 8.24 -14.18 24.15
CA PHE A 581 7.03 -15.01 24.20
C PHE A 581 6.01 -14.48 25.20
N PRO A 582 4.71 -14.36 24.85
CA PRO A 582 4.04 -14.78 23.61
C PRO A 582 3.85 -13.62 22.60
N HIS A 583 4.76 -12.68 22.56
CA HIS A 583 4.69 -11.47 21.74
C HIS A 583 5.86 -11.38 20.74
N ASP A 584 6.31 -12.53 20.24
CA ASP A 584 7.37 -12.60 19.25
C ASP A 584 7.01 -11.82 17.99
N SER A 585 8.04 -11.21 17.38
CA SER A 585 7.82 -10.43 16.15
C SER A 585 7.46 -11.33 14.99
N THR A 586 6.43 -10.98 14.22
CA THR A 586 6.06 -11.65 12.95
C THR A 586 7.14 -11.57 11.86
N VAL A 587 8.21 -10.80 12.07
CA VAL A 587 9.42 -10.81 11.23
C VAL A 587 10.18 -12.11 11.41
N ASP A 588 10.15 -12.70 12.60
CA ASP A 588 10.65 -14.05 12.82
C ASP A 588 9.69 -15.05 12.20
N GLN A 589 10.10 -15.59 11.05
CA GLN A 589 9.34 -16.60 10.29
C GLN A 589 9.84 -18.02 10.54
N TRP A 590 10.73 -18.20 11.52
CA TRP A 590 11.37 -19.47 11.81
C TRP A 590 10.91 -20.01 13.16
N PHE A 591 9.99 -20.96 13.12
CA PHE A 591 9.45 -21.62 14.31
C PHE A 591 10.08 -23.00 14.45
N ASP A 592 10.84 -23.21 15.51
CA ASP A 592 11.27 -24.55 15.90
C ASP A 592 10.15 -25.31 16.63
N GLU A 593 10.37 -26.59 16.92
CA GLU A 593 9.39 -27.46 17.58
C GLU A 593 8.97 -26.91 18.95
N SER A 594 9.91 -26.43 19.73
CA SER A 594 9.64 -25.90 21.07
C SER A 594 8.84 -24.60 21.01
N HIS A 595 9.19 -23.69 20.09
CA HIS A 595 8.49 -22.44 19.87
C HIS A 595 7.04 -22.68 19.45
N PHE A 596 6.83 -23.53 18.45
CA PHE A 596 5.50 -23.89 17.96
C PHE A 596 4.64 -24.54 19.06
N GLU A 597 5.18 -25.52 19.81
CA GLU A 597 4.43 -26.23 20.85
C GLU A 597 4.01 -25.31 22.01
N ASN A 598 4.86 -24.37 22.43
CA ASN A 598 4.48 -23.43 23.49
C ASN A 598 3.39 -22.47 23.06
N TYR A 599 3.37 -21.98 21.81
CA TYR A 599 2.25 -21.21 21.28
C TYR A 599 0.97 -22.04 21.17
N ARG A 600 1.05 -23.30 20.73
CA ARG A 600 -0.08 -24.23 20.68
C ARG A 600 -0.67 -24.47 22.06
N ALA A 601 0.17 -24.75 23.04
CA ALA A 601 -0.25 -25.02 24.42
C ALA A 601 -0.91 -23.78 25.07
N LEU A 602 -0.35 -22.60 24.85
CA LEU A 602 -0.94 -21.35 25.33
C LEU A 602 -2.29 -21.08 24.67
N GLY A 603 -2.39 -21.30 23.35
CA GLY A 603 -3.66 -21.17 22.62
C GLY A 603 -4.73 -22.15 23.12
N GLU A 604 -4.32 -23.39 23.45
CA GLU A 604 -5.21 -24.38 24.07
C GLU A 604 -5.70 -23.95 25.46
N ALA A 605 -4.81 -23.42 26.31
CA ALA A 605 -5.17 -22.89 27.62
C ALA A 605 -6.18 -21.74 27.49
N ALA A 606 -5.93 -20.79 26.61
CA ALA A 606 -6.83 -19.67 26.35
C ALA A 606 -8.20 -20.13 25.81
N GLY A 607 -8.22 -21.05 24.86
CA GLY A 607 -9.45 -21.63 24.31
C GLY A 607 -10.27 -22.39 25.36
N ARG A 608 -9.61 -23.20 26.23
CA ARG A 608 -10.28 -23.89 27.33
C ARG A 608 -10.88 -22.93 28.34
N ALA A 609 -10.18 -21.86 28.67
CA ALA A 609 -10.70 -20.82 29.58
C ALA A 609 -11.96 -20.15 29.02
N ALA A 610 -11.98 -19.83 27.70
CA ALA A 610 -13.13 -19.21 27.05
C ALA A 610 -14.32 -20.15 26.82
N LEU A 611 -14.10 -21.50 26.78
CA LEU A 611 -15.11 -22.48 26.39
C LEU A 611 -16.35 -22.48 27.28
N GLY A 612 -16.18 -22.22 28.58
CA GLY A 612 -17.30 -22.10 29.55
C GLY A 612 -18.23 -20.95 29.20
N SER A 613 -17.66 -19.79 28.89
CA SER A 613 -18.41 -18.61 28.46
C SER A 613 -19.13 -18.85 27.13
N ILE A 614 -18.43 -19.45 26.14
CA ILE A 614 -18.99 -19.78 24.83
C ILE A 614 -20.20 -20.71 24.98
N ARG A 615 -20.11 -21.77 25.80
CA ARG A 615 -21.22 -22.72 26.06
C ARG A 615 -22.41 -22.04 26.72
N ASN A 616 -22.17 -21.18 27.72
CA ASN A 616 -23.23 -20.45 28.40
C ASN A 616 -23.98 -19.52 27.44
N VAL A 617 -23.24 -18.79 26.58
CA VAL A 617 -23.81 -17.88 25.59
C VAL A 617 -24.65 -18.65 24.56
N ILE A 618 -24.14 -19.74 24.02
CA ILE A 618 -24.90 -20.58 23.08
C ILE A 618 -26.14 -21.18 23.78
N GLY A 619 -26.00 -21.68 25.00
CA GLY A 619 -27.12 -22.23 25.79
C GLY A 619 -28.22 -21.22 26.03
N SER A 620 -27.87 -19.96 26.38
CA SER A 620 -28.85 -18.89 26.58
C SER A 620 -29.60 -18.52 25.31
N LEU A 621 -28.92 -18.53 24.14
CA LEU A 621 -29.56 -18.23 22.86
C LEU A 621 -30.51 -19.33 22.38
N LEU A 622 -30.18 -20.58 22.63
CA LEU A 622 -31.01 -21.74 22.28
C LEU A 622 -32.31 -21.82 23.13
N THR A 623 -32.33 -21.18 24.29
CA THR A 623 -33.51 -21.14 25.15
C THR A 623 -34.43 -19.94 24.89
N ILE A 624 -34.02 -18.97 24.09
CA ILE A 624 -34.87 -17.87 23.65
C ILE A 624 -35.78 -18.39 22.52
N PRO A 625 -37.12 -18.36 22.67
CA PRO A 625 -38.03 -18.73 21.60
C PRO A 625 -37.76 -17.81 20.42
N MET A 626 -37.31 -18.38 19.30
CA MET A 626 -37.12 -17.66 18.04
C MET A 626 -38.49 -17.15 17.60
N GLY A 627 -38.75 -15.86 17.81
CA GLY A 627 -39.92 -15.21 17.21
C GLY A 627 -39.86 -15.41 15.67
N PRO A 628 -41.02 -15.34 14.99
CA PRO A 628 -41.04 -15.53 13.55
C PRO A 628 -40.06 -14.56 12.91
N VAL A 629 -39.08 -15.12 12.20
CA VAL A 629 -38.13 -14.35 11.40
C VAL A 629 -38.96 -13.60 10.37
N GLY A 630 -39.16 -12.30 10.58
CA GLY A 630 -39.72 -11.45 9.55
C GLY A 630 -38.86 -11.56 8.31
N PRO A 631 -39.44 -11.50 7.09
CA PRO A 631 -38.65 -11.57 5.88
C PRO A 631 -37.57 -10.50 5.95
N SER A 632 -36.32 -10.94 5.92
CA SER A 632 -35.18 -10.06 5.72
C SER A 632 -35.50 -9.14 4.54
N PRO A 633 -35.30 -7.81 4.67
CA PRO A 633 -35.47 -6.95 3.50
C PRO A 633 -34.57 -7.49 2.42
N ALA A 634 -35.20 -8.11 1.41
CA ALA A 634 -34.52 -8.61 0.23
C ALA A 634 -33.84 -7.38 -0.39
N THR A 635 -32.53 -7.33 -0.31
CA THR A 635 -31.73 -6.45 -1.15
C THR A 635 -32.13 -6.79 -2.58
N PRO A 636 -32.68 -5.87 -3.37
CA PRO A 636 -33.06 -6.18 -4.73
C PRO A 636 -31.79 -6.52 -5.49
N VAL A 637 -31.65 -7.77 -5.87
CA VAL A 637 -30.68 -8.18 -6.89
C VAL A 637 -31.17 -7.52 -8.18
N PRO A 638 -30.44 -6.60 -8.80
CA PRO A 638 -30.87 -6.04 -10.05
C PRO A 638 -30.83 -7.16 -11.09
N ASN A 639 -32.02 -7.58 -11.54
CA ASN A 639 -32.18 -8.36 -12.76
C ASN A 639 -31.62 -7.53 -13.93
N LYS A 640 -30.35 -7.70 -14.23
CA LYS A 640 -29.85 -7.39 -15.57
C LYS A 640 -30.16 -8.60 -16.43
N GLU A 641 -31.24 -8.49 -17.24
CA GLU A 641 -31.51 -9.39 -18.34
C GLU A 641 -30.21 -9.60 -19.14
N PHE A 642 -29.86 -10.85 -19.25
CA PHE A 642 -28.79 -11.29 -20.14
C PHE A 642 -29.31 -11.16 -21.58
N VAL A 643 -28.90 -10.12 -22.28
CA VAL A 643 -28.98 -10.07 -23.75
C VAL A 643 -27.66 -10.63 -24.25
N ASP A 644 -27.73 -11.65 -25.08
CA ASP A 644 -26.70 -12.47 -25.71
C ASP A 644 -25.54 -11.70 -26.34
#